data_e53c0fd69fa5987b5cf8f3bfa8588699
#
_entry.id   e53c0fd69fa5987b5cf8f3bfa8588699
#
_cell.length_a   1.000
_cell.length_b   1.000
_cell.length_c   1.000
_cell.angle_alpha   90.00
_cell.angle_beta   90.00
_cell.angle_gamma   90.00
#
_symmetry.space_group_name_H-M   'P 1'
#
loop_
_entity.id
_entity.type
_entity.pdbx_description
1 polymer ?
#
loop_
_entity_poly.entity_id
_entity_poly.type
_entity_poly.pdbx_seq_one_letter_code
_entity_poly.pdbx_strand_id
1 'polypeptide(L)'
;MKRSFAILTLSVFCHYAFAQEPVHVMNIDMNGQVKTISPEMYGIFFEDINFGADGGLYAELVKNRSFEFPNSLVGWTPFGLVSVEDEDPCFERNPHYVRITNDGRRLRAGIQNEGFRGIGLEAGKEYRLTAYARTVDGKPATLKAELVASDGYNGDYGVYAQVEGREWHKISMNLTSPFTDCHGKLRIILESQGTIEMDHISLFPAQTWKGRENGLRKDLAQALADLRPGFFRFPGGCIIEGNSLDTRYEWKKSVGPVENRPLNENRWNHVFKHRAAPDYFQSTGMGFYEMFLLAEDMGAAPLPVISCGMACQFESKEVVPLDELGPYIQDAVDLIEFANGDVATTWGKVRAEMGHPEPFGLKYLAIGNEQWGPGYVERLEKFMKEIRKVHPEITLIGSSGPFPEDDHFKYLWPEMKRLEVDMVDEHYYMEPDWFFSNADRYDSYDRKGPKVFAGEFAAHDYTNDRGNSFLSALAEAAFMTGLERNADIVRLATYAPLLGHTEAWQWSPDLIWFNNLEVLKTANYYVQKMYSENRGNEVLEMTLDGKAVTGQEGLYATAARDSRTGETIIKIVNASDARKNVRIGIDGLKKRQGITSCRRIYMQSDDLNVMNTFGNETVTPQEEQVEASGKALDLSLEPYSFSIYRLTL
;
A
#
# COMPACT_ATOMS: atom_id res chain seq x y z
N MET A 1 20.16 45.61 84.77
CA MET A 1 19.99 44.16 84.45
C MET A 1 19.40 44.05 83.04
N LYS A 2 20.23 43.76 82.07
CA LYS A 2 19.80 43.48 80.68
C LYS A 2 19.85 41.98 80.47
N ARG A 3 18.75 41.34 80.17
CA ARG A 3 18.64 39.93 79.81
C ARG A 3 18.64 39.83 78.27
N SER A 4 19.68 39.24 77.73
CA SER A 4 19.78 38.87 76.30
C SER A 4 19.10 37.51 76.10
N PHE A 5 18.16 37.47 75.18
CA PHE A 5 17.56 36.23 74.65
C PHE A 5 18.31 35.82 73.39
N ALA A 6 18.92 34.68 73.42
CA ALA A 6 19.50 34.04 72.25
C ALA A 6 18.44 33.16 71.59
N ILE A 7 18.08 33.49 70.33
CA ILE A 7 17.18 32.67 69.48
C ILE A 7 18.07 31.65 68.75
N LEU A 8 17.87 30.38 69.04
CA LEU A 8 18.55 29.24 68.36
C LEU A 8 17.67 28.87 67.14
N THR A 9 18.11 29.24 65.93
CA THR A 9 17.45 28.85 64.68
C THR A 9 17.91 27.42 64.32
N LEU A 10 17.01 26.46 64.39
CA LEU A 10 17.25 25.05 63.99
C LEU A 10 16.95 24.97 62.47
N SER A 11 17.97 24.93 61.65
CA SER A 11 17.86 24.67 60.19
C SER A 11 17.64 23.21 59.96
N VAL A 12 16.43 22.78 59.63
CA VAL A 12 16.14 21.45 59.17
C VAL A 12 16.52 21.35 57.68
N PHE A 13 17.68 20.73 57.39
CA PHE A 13 18.02 20.33 56.05
C PHE A 13 17.16 19.10 55.68
N CYS A 14 16.07 19.30 54.90
CA CYS A 14 15.41 18.21 54.18
C CYS A 14 16.33 17.76 53.07
N HIS A 15 17.01 16.66 53.26
CA HIS A 15 17.64 15.93 52.17
C HIS A 15 16.51 15.27 51.37
N TYR A 16 16.15 15.86 50.23
CA TYR A 16 15.42 15.12 49.23
C TYR A 16 16.38 14.07 48.66
N ALA A 17 16.30 12.85 49.10
CA ALA A 17 16.85 11.72 48.41
C ALA A 17 16.05 11.60 47.10
N PHE A 18 16.60 12.06 45.98
CA PHE A 18 16.11 11.65 44.68
C PHE A 18 16.27 10.13 44.65
N ALA A 19 15.16 9.41 44.69
CA ALA A 19 15.17 7.98 44.44
C ALA A 19 15.71 7.81 43.01
N GLN A 20 16.84 7.15 42.87
CA GLN A 20 17.40 6.81 41.59
C GLN A 20 16.38 5.93 40.89
N GLU A 21 15.88 6.34 39.72
CA GLU A 21 14.89 5.55 38.98
C GLU A 21 15.44 4.13 38.78
N PRO A 22 14.59 3.10 38.88
CA PRO A 22 15.04 1.72 38.73
C PRO A 22 15.65 1.52 37.35
N VAL A 23 16.79 0.84 37.30
CA VAL A 23 17.44 0.46 36.03
C VAL A 23 16.91 -0.89 35.60
N HIS A 24 16.26 -0.94 34.43
CA HIS A 24 15.80 -2.19 33.84
C HIS A 24 16.97 -2.90 33.16
N VAL A 25 17.26 -4.14 33.57
CA VAL A 25 18.39 -4.90 33.02
C VAL A 25 17.91 -5.87 31.96
N MET A 26 18.30 -5.63 30.74
CA MET A 26 18.05 -6.51 29.60
C MET A 26 19.35 -7.23 29.20
N ASN A 27 19.22 -8.43 28.61
CA ASN A 27 20.35 -9.20 28.12
C ASN A 27 20.08 -9.70 26.69
N ILE A 28 21.13 -9.65 25.87
CA ILE A 28 21.15 -10.24 24.53
C ILE A 28 22.13 -11.41 24.56
N ASP A 29 21.69 -12.61 24.17
CA ASP A 29 22.58 -13.77 24.01
C ASP A 29 23.06 -13.91 22.56
N MET A 30 24.35 -13.66 22.35
CA MET A 30 24.99 -13.79 21.02
C MET A 30 25.27 -15.24 20.62
N ASN A 31 25.20 -16.19 21.55
CA ASN A 31 25.49 -17.62 21.35
C ASN A 31 24.22 -18.48 21.39
N GLY A 32 23.06 -17.89 21.70
CA GLY A 32 21.78 -18.56 21.76
C GLY A 32 21.33 -19.11 20.40
N GLN A 33 20.19 -19.79 20.40
CA GLN A 33 19.57 -20.26 19.17
C GLN A 33 19.08 -19.07 18.34
N VAL A 34 19.60 -18.92 17.14
CA VAL A 34 19.15 -17.89 16.19
C VAL A 34 17.96 -18.37 15.36
N LYS A 35 17.05 -17.45 15.03
CA LYS A 35 15.96 -17.65 14.09
C LYS A 35 16.24 -16.81 12.85
N THR A 36 16.06 -17.38 11.66
CA THR A 36 16.28 -16.65 10.41
C THR A 36 15.13 -15.70 10.13
N ILE A 37 15.43 -14.43 9.91
CA ILE A 37 14.49 -13.42 9.42
C ILE A 37 14.43 -13.54 7.90
N SER A 38 13.21 -13.69 7.33
CA SER A 38 13.02 -13.70 5.87
C SER A 38 13.53 -12.39 5.25
N PRO A 39 14.26 -12.42 4.14
CA PRO A 39 14.57 -11.20 3.39
C PRO A 39 13.32 -10.47 2.91
N GLU A 40 12.21 -11.17 2.82
CA GLU A 40 10.91 -10.67 2.36
C GLU A 40 9.96 -10.34 3.53
N MET A 41 10.43 -10.30 4.79
CA MET A 41 9.56 -10.21 5.98
C MET A 41 8.65 -8.99 5.97
N TYR A 42 9.14 -7.82 5.61
CA TYR A 42 8.35 -6.58 5.58
C TYR A 42 8.07 -6.19 4.14
N GLY A 43 6.79 -6.08 3.79
CA GLY A 43 6.35 -5.74 2.46
C GLY A 43 5.31 -4.62 2.45
N ILE A 44 4.63 -4.50 1.31
CA ILE A 44 3.51 -3.59 1.12
C ILE A 44 2.31 -4.33 0.54
N PHE A 45 1.12 -3.89 0.93
CA PHE A 45 -0.16 -4.35 0.44
C PHE A 45 -0.83 -3.23 -0.37
N PHE A 46 -1.18 -3.52 -1.61
CA PHE A 46 -1.92 -2.60 -2.46
C PHE A 46 -3.30 -3.15 -2.76
N GLU A 47 -4.30 -2.34 -2.49
CA GLU A 47 -5.66 -2.51 -2.95
C GLU A 47 -6.13 -1.23 -3.64
N ASP A 48 -6.91 -1.37 -4.72
CA ASP A 48 -7.58 -0.23 -5.33
C ASP A 48 -8.82 0.15 -4.51
N ILE A 49 -8.54 0.66 -3.31
CA ILE A 49 -9.46 1.29 -2.36
C ILE A 49 -9.07 2.76 -2.22
N ASN A 50 -9.97 3.64 -1.83
CA ASN A 50 -9.69 5.05 -1.58
C ASN A 50 -9.07 5.79 -2.79
N PHE A 51 -9.42 5.37 -4.03
CA PHE A 51 -8.79 5.82 -5.28
C PHE A 51 -7.28 5.58 -5.33
N GLY A 52 -6.84 4.43 -4.83
CA GLY A 52 -5.42 4.07 -4.79
C GLY A 52 -4.78 3.79 -6.16
N ALA A 53 -5.55 3.26 -7.14
CA ALA A 53 -5.09 3.07 -8.52
C ALA A 53 -5.44 4.27 -9.39
N ASP A 54 -6.60 4.25 -10.05
CA ASP A 54 -7.06 5.35 -10.90
C ASP A 54 -7.29 6.62 -10.05
N GLY A 55 -6.62 7.71 -10.41
CA GLY A 55 -6.60 8.94 -9.62
C GLY A 55 -5.61 8.95 -8.45
N GLY A 56 -4.82 7.88 -8.31
CA GLY A 56 -3.78 7.70 -7.29
C GLY A 56 -2.45 7.29 -7.92
N LEU A 57 -2.03 6.05 -7.65
CA LEU A 57 -0.72 5.53 -8.09
C LEU A 57 -0.59 5.44 -9.61
N TYR A 58 -1.65 5.07 -10.32
CA TYR A 58 -1.70 5.14 -11.78
C TYR A 58 -1.86 6.59 -12.22
N ALA A 59 -0.90 7.10 -13.00
CA ALA A 59 -0.80 8.54 -13.28
C ALA A 59 -1.78 9.04 -14.36
N GLU A 60 -2.81 8.26 -14.72
CA GLU A 60 -3.90 8.73 -15.59
C GLU A 60 -4.71 9.83 -14.89
N LEU A 61 -4.84 10.97 -15.53
CA LEU A 61 -5.51 12.15 -14.99
C LEU A 61 -6.95 12.32 -15.48
N VAL A 62 -7.33 11.59 -16.54
CA VAL A 62 -8.69 11.65 -17.12
C VAL A 62 -9.56 10.58 -16.51
N LYS A 63 -10.63 10.98 -15.85
CA LYS A 63 -11.66 10.09 -15.34
C LYS A 63 -12.58 9.64 -16.47
N ASN A 64 -12.88 8.33 -16.53
CA ASN A 64 -13.78 7.76 -17.56
C ASN A 64 -13.32 8.05 -18.99
N ARG A 65 -12.08 7.71 -19.30
CA ARG A 65 -11.38 8.03 -20.54
C ARG A 65 -12.01 7.47 -21.82
N SER A 66 -12.80 6.37 -21.72
CA SER A 66 -13.47 5.68 -22.83
C SER A 66 -14.99 5.68 -22.71
N PHE A 67 -15.57 6.52 -21.86
CA PHE A 67 -17.02 6.72 -21.73
C PHE A 67 -17.82 5.46 -21.29
N GLU A 68 -17.17 4.45 -20.70
CA GLU A 68 -17.75 3.15 -20.36
C GLU A 68 -18.48 3.11 -19.00
N PHE A 69 -18.44 4.18 -18.21
CA PHE A 69 -19.22 4.23 -16.97
C PHE A 69 -20.73 4.10 -17.29
N PRO A 70 -21.56 3.50 -16.41
CA PRO A 70 -23.01 3.35 -16.65
C PRO A 70 -23.73 4.65 -17.02
N ASN A 71 -23.26 5.79 -16.47
CA ASN A 71 -23.53 7.10 -17.03
C ASN A 71 -22.28 7.56 -17.76
N SER A 72 -22.29 7.43 -19.09
CA SER A 72 -21.10 7.61 -19.93
C SER A 72 -20.44 8.98 -19.86
N LEU A 73 -21.13 10.00 -19.35
CA LEU A 73 -20.56 11.35 -19.16
C LEU A 73 -20.12 11.64 -17.72
N VAL A 74 -20.08 10.65 -16.80
CA VAL A 74 -19.46 10.87 -15.48
C VAL A 74 -18.01 11.31 -15.65
N GLY A 75 -17.63 12.40 -14.99
CA GLY A 75 -16.31 13.02 -15.16
C GLY A 75 -16.20 14.00 -16.32
N TRP A 76 -17.21 14.05 -17.21
CA TRP A 76 -17.25 14.90 -18.38
C TRP A 76 -18.38 15.92 -18.35
N THR A 77 -18.08 17.15 -18.68
CA THR A 77 -19.04 18.24 -18.88
C THR A 77 -19.08 18.61 -20.37
N PRO A 78 -20.13 18.23 -21.11
CA PRO A 78 -20.28 18.60 -22.51
C PRO A 78 -20.73 20.07 -22.67
N PHE A 79 -20.34 20.69 -23.77
CA PHE A 79 -20.87 21.98 -24.20
C PHE A 79 -21.01 22.01 -25.73
N GLY A 80 -22.08 22.65 -26.21
CA GLY A 80 -22.45 22.59 -27.63
C GLY A 80 -23.25 21.32 -27.97
N LEU A 81 -23.01 20.76 -29.14
CA LEU A 81 -23.63 19.52 -29.62
C LEU A 81 -22.67 18.35 -29.36
N VAL A 82 -23.00 17.54 -28.36
CA VAL A 82 -22.20 16.39 -27.94
C VAL A 82 -23.14 15.22 -27.67
N SER A 83 -22.80 14.04 -28.15
CA SER A 83 -23.47 12.76 -27.86
C SER A 83 -22.44 11.67 -27.59
N VAL A 84 -22.86 10.61 -26.91
CA VAL A 84 -22.08 9.37 -26.78
C VAL A 84 -22.71 8.35 -27.71
N GLU A 85 -21.89 7.67 -28.47
CA GLU A 85 -22.25 6.72 -29.52
C GLU A 85 -21.51 5.40 -29.27
N ASP A 86 -21.99 4.31 -29.92
CA ASP A 86 -21.42 2.96 -29.85
C ASP A 86 -21.41 2.22 -31.22
N GLU A 87 -21.83 2.90 -32.28
CA GLU A 87 -21.83 2.35 -33.63
C GLU A 87 -20.43 2.47 -34.28
N ASP A 88 -19.88 1.36 -34.81
CA ASP A 88 -18.54 1.31 -35.44
C ASP A 88 -17.43 1.83 -34.48
N PRO A 89 -17.29 1.19 -33.29
CA PRO A 89 -16.42 1.65 -32.23
C PRO A 89 -14.93 1.54 -32.58
N CYS A 90 -14.10 2.30 -31.89
CA CYS A 90 -12.65 2.17 -31.96
C CYS A 90 -12.16 0.83 -31.37
N PHE A 91 -12.79 0.38 -30.29
CA PHE A 91 -12.43 -0.83 -29.53
C PHE A 91 -13.67 -1.66 -29.21
N GLU A 92 -13.62 -2.97 -29.48
CA GLU A 92 -14.76 -3.86 -29.27
C GLU A 92 -15.17 -4.02 -27.80
N ARG A 93 -14.21 -3.98 -26.86
CA ARG A 93 -14.46 -4.15 -25.44
C ARG A 93 -14.80 -2.85 -24.71
N ASN A 94 -14.53 -1.72 -25.36
CA ASN A 94 -14.83 -0.37 -24.90
C ASN A 94 -15.52 0.37 -26.04
N PRO A 95 -16.81 0.04 -26.34
CA PRO A 95 -17.44 0.49 -27.59
C PRO A 95 -17.89 1.95 -27.57
N HIS A 96 -18.03 2.57 -26.39
CA HIS A 96 -18.54 3.93 -26.32
C HIS A 96 -17.46 4.96 -26.71
N TYR A 97 -17.89 5.97 -27.45
CA TYR A 97 -17.06 7.11 -27.82
C TYR A 97 -17.90 8.38 -27.87
N VAL A 98 -17.24 9.54 -27.79
CA VAL A 98 -17.93 10.83 -27.86
C VAL A 98 -17.93 11.38 -29.29
N ARG A 99 -19.08 11.89 -29.74
CA ARG A 99 -19.25 12.65 -30.97
C ARG A 99 -19.45 14.12 -30.64
N ILE A 100 -18.64 15.00 -31.24
CA ILE A 100 -18.66 16.45 -31.03
C ILE A 100 -18.96 17.13 -32.37
N THR A 101 -20.01 17.97 -32.42
CA THR A 101 -20.39 18.69 -33.64
C THR A 101 -20.34 20.20 -33.41
N ASN A 102 -19.55 20.89 -34.24
CA ASN A 102 -19.58 22.34 -34.39
C ASN A 102 -20.37 22.72 -35.65
N ASP A 103 -21.62 23.16 -35.49
CA ASP A 103 -22.52 23.51 -36.58
C ASP A 103 -22.29 24.94 -37.14
N GLY A 104 -21.30 25.65 -36.62
CA GLY A 104 -20.98 27.03 -37.00
C GLY A 104 -21.97 28.08 -36.47
N ARG A 105 -23.02 27.67 -35.77
CA ARG A 105 -24.06 28.55 -35.19
C ARG A 105 -23.83 28.86 -33.73
N ARG A 106 -23.09 27.99 -33.01
CA ARG A 106 -22.73 28.11 -31.61
C ARG A 106 -21.29 28.61 -31.49
N LEU A 107 -20.99 29.28 -30.38
CA LEU A 107 -19.66 29.84 -30.15
C LEU A 107 -18.58 28.77 -30.01
N ARG A 108 -18.91 27.60 -29.39
CA ARG A 108 -17.97 26.48 -29.17
C ARG A 108 -18.73 25.16 -28.98
N ALA A 109 -18.09 24.06 -29.37
CA ALA A 109 -18.54 22.70 -29.05
C ALA A 109 -17.35 21.88 -28.53
N GLY A 110 -17.55 21.08 -27.50
CA GLY A 110 -16.48 20.30 -26.90
C GLY A 110 -16.87 19.65 -25.59
N ILE A 111 -15.86 19.14 -24.89
CA ILE A 111 -16.00 18.44 -23.62
C ILE A 111 -14.93 18.91 -22.63
N GLN A 112 -15.23 18.83 -21.33
CA GLN A 112 -14.29 19.14 -20.26
C GLN A 112 -14.28 18.00 -19.26
N ASN A 113 -13.08 17.48 -18.92
CA ASN A 113 -12.89 16.47 -17.88
C ASN A 113 -12.46 17.12 -16.57
N GLU A 114 -13.05 16.69 -15.48
CA GLU A 114 -12.75 17.19 -14.13
C GLU A 114 -11.72 16.32 -13.36
N GLY A 115 -11.23 15.24 -13.98
CA GLY A 115 -10.31 14.31 -13.34
C GLY A 115 -10.90 13.55 -12.15
N PHE A 116 -10.01 13.10 -11.29
CA PHE A 116 -10.34 12.42 -10.03
C PHE A 116 -10.28 13.43 -8.88
N ARG A 117 -11.39 14.11 -8.58
CA ARG A 117 -11.45 15.26 -7.63
C ARG A 117 -10.57 16.45 -8.08
N GLY A 118 -10.43 16.64 -9.38
CA GLY A 118 -9.53 17.57 -10.02
C GLY A 118 -8.39 16.87 -10.73
N ILE A 119 -7.72 17.62 -11.59
CA ILE A 119 -6.46 17.24 -12.22
C ILE A 119 -5.34 18.01 -11.52
N GLY A 120 -4.35 17.31 -10.96
CA GLY A 120 -3.15 17.95 -10.39
C GLY A 120 -2.27 18.53 -11.48
N LEU A 121 -2.19 19.85 -11.54
CA LEU A 121 -1.41 20.60 -12.51
C LEU A 121 -0.34 21.44 -11.81
N GLU A 122 0.90 21.36 -12.27
CA GLU A 122 2.03 22.16 -11.77
C GLU A 122 2.53 23.12 -12.86
N ALA A 123 2.74 24.38 -12.50
CA ALA A 123 3.26 25.40 -13.39
C ALA A 123 4.59 24.98 -14.05
N GLY A 124 4.67 25.07 -15.37
CA GLY A 124 5.85 24.72 -16.16
C GLY A 124 6.06 23.22 -16.39
N LYS A 125 5.20 22.35 -15.85
CA LYS A 125 5.25 20.92 -16.14
C LYS A 125 4.49 20.59 -17.42
N GLU A 126 4.98 19.57 -18.11
CA GLU A 126 4.42 19.06 -19.35
C GLU A 126 3.52 17.85 -19.08
N TYR A 127 2.40 17.81 -19.81
CA TYR A 127 1.38 16.76 -19.77
C TYR A 127 1.14 16.27 -21.19
N ARG A 128 1.09 14.97 -21.38
CA ARG A 128 0.84 14.32 -22.66
C ARG A 128 -0.62 13.88 -22.76
N LEU A 129 -1.36 14.52 -23.64
CA LEU A 129 -2.71 14.13 -24.04
C LEU A 129 -2.62 13.19 -25.24
N THR A 130 -3.30 12.06 -25.17
CA THR A 130 -3.51 11.15 -26.30
C THR A 130 -4.99 10.82 -26.42
N ALA A 131 -5.46 10.60 -27.64
CA ALA A 131 -6.82 10.14 -27.92
C ALA A 131 -6.85 9.42 -29.26
N TYR A 132 -7.85 8.58 -29.46
CA TYR A 132 -8.22 8.11 -30.78
C TYR A 132 -9.29 9.03 -31.34
N ALA A 133 -9.16 9.42 -32.60
CA ALA A 133 -10.10 10.36 -33.21
C ALA A 133 -10.29 10.06 -34.70
N ARG A 134 -11.47 10.48 -35.25
CA ARG A 134 -11.76 10.49 -36.69
C ARG A 134 -12.74 11.62 -37.03
N THR A 135 -12.83 11.97 -38.30
CA THR A 135 -13.84 12.91 -38.82
C THR A 135 -14.98 12.13 -39.48
N VAL A 136 -16.22 12.56 -39.29
CA VAL A 136 -17.39 11.87 -39.86
C VAL A 136 -17.50 12.09 -41.36
N ASP A 137 -17.21 13.29 -41.88
CA ASP A 137 -17.31 13.61 -43.29
C ASP A 137 -16.00 13.41 -44.07
N GLY A 138 -14.90 13.05 -43.39
CA GLY A 138 -13.57 12.85 -43.96
C GLY A 138 -12.77 14.13 -44.19
N LYS A 139 -13.31 15.32 -43.88
CA LYS A 139 -12.58 16.58 -43.99
C LYS A 139 -11.75 16.85 -42.73
N PRO A 140 -10.56 17.44 -42.88
CA PRO A 140 -9.73 17.82 -41.74
C PRO A 140 -10.48 18.74 -40.76
N ALA A 141 -10.35 18.44 -39.46
CA ALA A 141 -10.91 19.23 -38.39
C ALA A 141 -9.84 19.65 -37.37
N THR A 142 -9.95 20.86 -36.85
CA THR A 142 -9.01 21.42 -35.89
C THR A 142 -9.57 21.26 -34.46
N LEU A 143 -8.82 20.56 -33.62
CA LEU A 143 -9.03 20.47 -32.18
C LEU A 143 -8.12 21.43 -31.44
N LYS A 144 -8.62 21.97 -30.33
CA LYS A 144 -7.82 22.66 -29.30
C LYS A 144 -7.95 21.96 -27.97
N ALA A 145 -6.83 21.67 -27.31
CA ALA A 145 -6.79 21.19 -25.95
C ALA A 145 -6.25 22.28 -25.02
N GLU A 146 -6.88 22.43 -23.85
CA GLU A 146 -6.53 23.42 -22.82
C GLU A 146 -6.46 22.75 -21.45
N LEU A 147 -5.47 23.17 -20.63
CA LEU A 147 -5.49 22.96 -19.20
C LEU A 147 -6.17 24.17 -18.56
N VAL A 148 -7.11 23.91 -17.64
CA VAL A 148 -7.97 24.97 -17.06
C VAL A 148 -7.89 24.84 -15.54
N ALA A 149 -7.59 25.94 -14.85
CA ALA A 149 -7.60 26.00 -13.39
C ALA A 149 -9.04 25.88 -12.82
N SER A 150 -9.15 25.60 -11.56
CA SER A 150 -10.43 25.49 -10.85
C SER A 150 -11.32 26.71 -10.97
N ASP A 151 -10.72 27.91 -11.02
CA ASP A 151 -11.39 29.21 -11.21
C ASP A 151 -11.75 29.53 -12.69
N GLY A 152 -11.35 28.66 -13.63
CA GLY A 152 -11.59 28.83 -15.07
C GLY A 152 -10.45 29.50 -15.84
N TYR A 153 -9.36 29.91 -15.17
CA TYR A 153 -8.19 30.47 -15.82
C TYR A 153 -7.45 29.39 -16.65
N ASN A 154 -7.02 29.73 -17.89
CA ASN A 154 -6.28 28.81 -18.77
C ASN A 154 -4.97 29.42 -19.29
N GLY A 155 -4.55 30.58 -18.80
CA GLY A 155 -3.34 31.27 -19.21
C GLY A 155 -3.35 31.75 -20.65
N ASP A 156 -4.52 31.85 -21.30
CA ASP A 156 -4.67 32.08 -22.73
C ASP A 156 -3.86 31.10 -23.60
N TYR A 157 -3.62 29.88 -23.08
CA TYR A 157 -2.80 28.84 -23.70
C TYR A 157 -3.65 27.64 -24.12
N GLY A 158 -3.32 27.10 -25.29
CA GLY A 158 -3.90 25.87 -25.79
C GLY A 158 -3.10 25.30 -26.93
N VAL A 159 -3.14 24.00 -27.10
CA VAL A 159 -2.44 23.27 -28.15
C VAL A 159 -3.44 22.80 -29.19
N TYR A 160 -3.07 22.91 -30.46
CA TYR A 160 -3.92 22.52 -31.56
C TYR A 160 -3.43 21.24 -32.23
N ALA A 161 -4.38 20.40 -32.66
CA ALA A 161 -4.13 19.23 -33.48
C ALA A 161 -5.11 19.16 -34.66
N GLN A 162 -4.71 18.49 -35.73
CA GLN A 162 -5.57 18.16 -36.85
C GLN A 162 -6.07 16.72 -36.71
N VAL A 163 -7.36 16.53 -36.92
CA VAL A 163 -7.99 15.21 -37.06
C VAL A 163 -8.37 15.05 -38.52
N GLU A 164 -7.90 13.98 -39.16
CA GLU A 164 -8.06 13.77 -40.61
C GLU A 164 -8.63 12.38 -40.90
N GLY A 165 -9.50 12.30 -41.89
CA GLY A 165 -10.00 11.01 -42.37
C GLY A 165 -11.12 10.39 -41.53
N ARG A 166 -11.70 9.30 -42.07
CA ARG A 166 -12.83 8.58 -41.45
C ARG A 166 -12.40 7.38 -40.63
N GLU A 167 -11.13 7.00 -40.72
CA GLU A 167 -10.58 5.88 -39.95
C GLU A 167 -10.10 6.36 -38.58
N TRP A 168 -10.27 5.54 -37.58
CA TRP A 168 -9.74 5.81 -36.26
C TRP A 168 -8.21 5.87 -36.27
N HIS A 169 -7.64 6.91 -35.71
CA HIS A 169 -6.19 7.03 -35.54
C HIS A 169 -5.84 7.75 -34.27
N LYS A 170 -4.69 7.40 -33.69
CA LYS A 170 -4.19 7.99 -32.44
C LYS A 170 -3.61 9.38 -32.70
N ILE A 171 -4.08 10.37 -31.97
CA ILE A 171 -3.53 11.73 -31.91
C ILE A 171 -2.79 11.96 -30.61
N SER A 172 -1.82 12.86 -30.59
CA SER A 172 -1.05 13.22 -29.38
C SER A 172 -0.78 14.72 -29.35
N MET A 173 -0.90 15.32 -28.16
CA MET A 173 -0.60 16.73 -27.90
C MET A 173 0.17 16.85 -26.58
N ASN A 174 1.20 17.71 -26.57
CA ASN A 174 1.92 18.04 -25.34
C ASN A 174 1.44 19.40 -24.83
N LEU A 175 0.92 19.43 -23.59
CA LEU A 175 0.43 20.63 -22.95
C LEU A 175 1.36 21.01 -21.80
N THR A 176 1.69 22.29 -21.67
CA THR A 176 2.44 22.81 -20.52
C THR A 176 1.47 23.60 -19.63
N SER A 177 1.43 23.29 -18.34
CA SER A 177 0.56 24.05 -17.42
C SER A 177 1.14 25.44 -17.15
N PRO A 178 0.36 26.52 -17.32
CA PRO A 178 0.81 27.87 -16.95
C PRO A 178 0.58 28.20 -15.46
N PHE A 179 -0.01 27.30 -14.68
CA PHE A 179 -0.37 27.48 -13.28
C PHE A 179 -0.19 26.18 -12.46
N THR A 180 -0.21 26.31 -11.14
CA THR A 180 -0.30 25.19 -10.20
C THR A 180 -1.69 25.16 -9.59
N ASP A 181 -2.40 24.02 -9.71
CA ASP A 181 -3.74 23.80 -9.17
C ASP A 181 -3.98 22.31 -8.96
N CYS A 182 -4.44 21.90 -7.78
CA CYS A 182 -4.80 20.51 -7.49
C CYS A 182 -6.19 20.10 -7.99
N HIS A 183 -7.01 21.07 -8.41
CA HIS A 183 -8.37 20.88 -8.94
C HIS A 183 -8.52 21.36 -10.40
N GLY A 184 -7.42 21.30 -11.16
CA GLY A 184 -7.45 21.65 -12.58
C GLY A 184 -8.35 20.73 -13.41
N LYS A 185 -8.53 21.09 -14.68
CA LYS A 185 -9.41 20.40 -15.65
C LYS A 185 -8.73 20.33 -17.01
N LEU A 186 -9.13 19.33 -17.79
CA LEU A 186 -8.81 19.24 -19.23
C LEU A 186 -10.02 19.69 -20.05
N ARG A 187 -9.84 20.59 -21.01
CA ARG A 187 -10.88 21.00 -21.95
C ARG A 187 -10.45 20.70 -23.38
N ILE A 188 -11.34 20.09 -24.16
CA ILE A 188 -11.15 19.78 -25.57
C ILE A 188 -12.25 20.48 -26.38
N ILE A 189 -11.86 21.26 -27.40
CA ILE A 189 -12.74 22.14 -28.20
C ILE A 189 -12.59 21.78 -29.66
N LEU A 190 -13.69 21.58 -30.35
CA LEU A 190 -13.73 21.52 -31.81
C LEU A 190 -13.79 22.96 -32.39
N GLU A 191 -12.65 23.49 -32.85
CA GLU A 191 -12.53 24.85 -33.36
C GLU A 191 -13.09 25.01 -34.78
N SER A 192 -12.88 24.02 -35.64
CA SER A 192 -13.42 24.04 -37.01
C SER A 192 -14.89 23.60 -37.04
N GLN A 193 -15.63 24.09 -38.05
CA GLN A 193 -16.96 23.57 -38.37
C GLN A 193 -16.85 22.11 -38.85
N GLY A 194 -17.71 21.22 -38.37
CA GLY A 194 -17.71 19.79 -38.73
C GLY A 194 -18.12 18.90 -37.55
N THR A 195 -17.92 17.61 -37.72
CA THR A 195 -18.18 16.60 -36.71
C THR A 195 -16.98 15.67 -36.57
N ILE A 196 -16.52 15.46 -35.35
CA ILE A 196 -15.49 14.50 -34.98
C ILE A 196 -16.02 13.47 -33.99
N GLU A 197 -15.34 12.35 -33.94
CA GLU A 197 -15.50 11.30 -32.94
C GLU A 197 -14.18 11.08 -32.21
N MET A 198 -14.26 10.88 -30.90
CA MET A 198 -13.10 10.68 -30.06
C MET A 198 -13.34 9.59 -29.03
N ASP A 199 -12.31 8.79 -28.75
CA ASP A 199 -12.32 7.73 -27.76
C ASP A 199 -10.96 7.62 -27.06
N HIS A 200 -10.93 6.91 -25.94
CA HIS A 200 -9.73 6.65 -25.14
C HIS A 200 -8.89 7.90 -24.91
N ILE A 201 -9.54 8.93 -24.35
CA ILE A 201 -8.92 10.24 -24.07
C ILE A 201 -8.13 10.15 -22.77
N SER A 202 -6.81 10.23 -22.87
CA SER A 202 -5.86 10.01 -21.78
C SER A 202 -4.94 11.21 -21.59
N LEU A 203 -4.68 11.60 -20.33
CA LEU A 203 -3.74 12.66 -19.98
C LEU A 203 -2.78 12.18 -18.90
N PHE A 204 -1.49 12.16 -19.21
CA PHE A 204 -0.45 11.78 -18.27
C PHE A 204 0.56 12.90 -18.04
N PRO A 205 1.16 13.01 -16.81
CA PRO A 205 2.39 13.78 -16.66
C PRO A 205 3.47 13.24 -17.60
N ALA A 206 4.22 14.10 -18.27
CA ALA A 206 5.33 13.67 -19.12
C ALA A 206 6.43 12.95 -18.33
N GLN A 207 6.53 13.22 -17.04
CA GLN A 207 7.48 12.59 -16.11
C GLN A 207 6.76 11.65 -15.14
N THR A 208 6.71 10.38 -15.47
CA THR A 208 6.25 9.30 -14.59
C THR A 208 7.43 8.70 -13.81
N TRP A 209 7.12 7.85 -12.82
CA TRP A 209 8.16 7.13 -12.10
C TRP A 209 8.96 6.22 -13.04
N LYS A 210 10.29 6.26 -12.93
CA LYS A 210 11.25 5.59 -13.85
C LYS A 210 11.05 5.90 -15.34
N GLY A 211 10.28 6.94 -15.68
CA GLY A 211 10.08 7.40 -17.05
C GLY A 211 9.27 6.45 -17.95
N ARG A 212 8.49 5.53 -17.38
CA ARG A 212 7.62 4.65 -18.17
C ARG A 212 6.49 5.47 -18.81
N GLU A 213 6.23 5.24 -20.09
CA GLU A 213 5.08 5.82 -20.78
C GLU A 213 3.78 5.32 -20.10
N ASN A 214 2.82 6.22 -19.86
CA ASN A 214 1.57 5.92 -19.16
C ASN A 214 1.79 5.16 -17.85
N GLY A 215 2.84 5.53 -17.14
CA GLY A 215 3.30 4.84 -15.93
C GLY A 215 2.67 5.36 -14.65
N LEU A 216 3.44 5.25 -13.57
CA LEU A 216 2.98 5.55 -12.23
C LEU A 216 3.31 7.00 -11.82
N ARG A 217 2.50 7.55 -10.93
CA ARG A 217 2.71 8.83 -10.28
C ARG A 217 4.00 8.80 -9.48
N LYS A 218 4.91 9.72 -9.83
CA LYS A 218 6.31 9.66 -9.41
C LYS A 218 6.49 9.75 -7.90
N ASP A 219 5.80 10.65 -7.24
CA ASP A 219 5.89 10.89 -5.80
C ASP A 219 5.34 9.70 -4.98
N LEU A 220 4.18 9.15 -5.36
CA LEU A 220 3.59 7.99 -4.71
C LEU A 220 4.46 6.74 -4.90
N ALA A 221 4.84 6.41 -6.14
CA ALA A 221 5.67 5.24 -6.40
C ALA A 221 7.05 5.34 -5.72
N GLN A 222 7.63 6.55 -5.62
CA GLN A 222 8.86 6.75 -4.87
C GLN A 222 8.66 6.53 -3.36
N ALA A 223 7.53 7.00 -2.78
CA ALA A 223 7.23 6.75 -1.38
C ALA A 223 7.10 5.24 -1.07
N LEU A 224 6.54 4.46 -2.00
CA LEU A 224 6.50 2.99 -1.89
C LEU A 224 7.90 2.36 -1.98
N ALA A 225 8.70 2.79 -2.94
CA ALA A 225 10.07 2.29 -3.11
C ALA A 225 10.98 2.63 -1.91
N ASP A 226 10.77 3.78 -1.27
CA ASP A 226 11.50 4.21 -0.06
C ASP A 226 11.22 3.32 1.16
N LEU A 227 10.13 2.57 1.18
CA LEU A 227 9.86 1.53 2.20
C LEU A 227 10.76 0.30 2.03
N ARG A 228 11.43 0.14 0.88
CA ARG A 228 12.24 -1.05 0.54
C ARG A 228 11.51 -2.37 0.80
N PRO A 229 10.33 -2.56 0.22
CA PRO A 229 9.50 -3.71 0.50
C PRO A 229 10.18 -5.01 0.06
N GLY A 230 10.11 -6.04 0.88
CA GLY A 230 10.59 -7.37 0.53
C GLY A 230 9.60 -8.15 -0.32
N PHE A 231 8.31 -7.81 -0.25
CA PHE A 231 7.24 -8.33 -1.11
C PHE A 231 6.20 -7.24 -1.42
N PHE A 232 5.43 -7.49 -2.47
CA PHE A 232 4.31 -6.66 -2.89
C PHE A 232 3.06 -7.52 -3.08
N ARG A 233 2.07 -7.40 -2.18
CA ARG A 233 0.75 -8.03 -2.26
C ARG A 233 -0.18 -7.16 -3.10
N PHE A 234 -0.83 -7.75 -4.09
CA PHE A 234 -1.75 -7.09 -5.02
C PHE A 234 -2.77 -8.07 -5.63
N PRO A 235 -3.83 -7.64 -6.30
CA PRO A 235 -4.31 -6.28 -6.53
C PRO A 235 -5.12 -5.76 -5.35
N GLY A 236 -5.21 -6.51 -4.28
CA GLY A 236 -5.93 -6.12 -3.09
C GLY A 236 -6.39 -7.24 -2.20
N GLY A 237 -7.28 -6.85 -1.36
CA GLY A 237 -8.14 -7.56 -0.46
C GLY A 237 -9.51 -7.82 -1.09
N CYS A 238 -10.55 -7.13 -0.60
CA CYS A 238 -11.95 -7.37 -1.00
C CYS A 238 -12.27 -7.13 -2.48
N ILE A 239 -11.45 -6.38 -3.22
CA ILE A 239 -11.67 -6.21 -4.68
C ILE A 239 -11.52 -7.52 -5.45
N ILE A 240 -10.77 -8.50 -4.93
CA ILE A 240 -10.65 -9.83 -5.56
C ILE A 240 -11.97 -10.56 -5.54
N GLU A 241 -12.75 -10.34 -4.50
CA GLU A 241 -14.05 -10.97 -4.28
C GLU A 241 -15.17 -10.29 -5.08
N GLY A 242 -15.10 -8.94 -5.19
CA GLY A 242 -16.18 -8.11 -5.73
C GLY A 242 -17.38 -8.01 -4.79
N ASN A 243 -18.37 -7.16 -5.13
CA ASN A 243 -19.68 -7.18 -4.51
C ASN A 243 -20.47 -8.45 -4.88
N SER A 244 -20.30 -8.89 -6.13
CA SER A 244 -20.83 -10.11 -6.74
C SER A 244 -19.71 -10.79 -7.51
N LEU A 245 -19.94 -12.03 -7.96
CA LEU A 245 -18.95 -12.74 -8.78
C LEU A 245 -18.66 -12.01 -10.11
N ASP A 246 -19.60 -11.27 -10.64
CA ASP A 246 -19.44 -10.52 -11.90
C ASP A 246 -18.52 -9.31 -11.75
N THR A 247 -18.42 -8.74 -10.54
CA THR A 247 -17.58 -7.56 -10.24
C THR A 247 -16.24 -7.92 -9.58
N ARG A 248 -15.92 -9.22 -9.45
CA ARG A 248 -14.63 -9.68 -8.96
C ARG A 248 -13.50 -9.20 -9.86
N TYR A 249 -12.30 -9.06 -9.32
CA TYR A 249 -11.14 -8.72 -10.13
C TYR A 249 -10.67 -9.93 -10.95
N GLU A 250 -10.79 -9.85 -12.26
CA GLU A 250 -10.34 -10.88 -13.21
C GLU A 250 -9.02 -10.47 -13.85
N TRP A 251 -7.90 -11.05 -13.41
CA TRP A 251 -6.58 -10.65 -13.85
C TRP A 251 -6.37 -10.74 -15.37
N LYS A 252 -6.99 -11.73 -16.04
CA LYS A 252 -6.94 -11.89 -17.50
C LYS A 252 -7.56 -10.71 -18.26
N LYS A 253 -8.49 -9.99 -17.64
CA LYS A 253 -9.08 -8.77 -18.19
C LYS A 253 -8.16 -7.54 -18.02
N SER A 254 -7.15 -7.64 -17.15
CA SER A 254 -6.24 -6.55 -16.81
C SER A 254 -4.86 -6.64 -17.50
N VAL A 255 -4.70 -7.54 -18.46
CA VAL A 255 -3.48 -7.71 -19.25
C VAL A 255 -3.77 -7.53 -20.75
N GLY A 256 -2.72 -7.34 -21.57
CA GLY A 256 -2.83 -6.98 -22.99
C GLY A 256 -2.91 -5.46 -23.20
N PRO A 257 -3.23 -5.00 -24.41
CA PRO A 257 -3.34 -3.57 -24.72
C PRO A 257 -4.34 -2.85 -23.82
N VAL A 258 -3.94 -1.72 -23.25
CA VAL A 258 -4.73 -0.96 -22.26
C VAL A 258 -6.08 -0.53 -22.83
N GLU A 259 -6.13 -0.20 -24.11
CA GLU A 259 -7.33 0.23 -24.82
C GLU A 259 -8.41 -0.86 -24.92
N ASN A 260 -8.01 -2.13 -24.84
CA ASN A 260 -8.90 -3.30 -24.89
C ASN A 260 -9.26 -3.89 -23.52
N ARG A 261 -8.77 -3.29 -22.45
CA ARG A 261 -9.11 -3.75 -21.10
C ARG A 261 -10.46 -3.20 -20.68
N PRO A 262 -11.45 -4.08 -20.35
CA PRO A 262 -12.78 -3.61 -20.00
C PRO A 262 -12.78 -2.91 -18.65
N LEU A 263 -13.73 -1.99 -18.49
CA LEU A 263 -14.05 -1.39 -17.20
C LEU A 263 -14.53 -2.47 -16.23
N ASN A 264 -14.12 -2.37 -14.96
CA ASN A 264 -14.68 -3.15 -13.88
C ASN A 264 -15.32 -2.24 -12.83
N GLU A 265 -16.42 -2.65 -12.24
CA GLU A 265 -16.99 -1.95 -11.09
C GLU A 265 -16.15 -2.26 -9.84
N ASN A 266 -15.66 -1.22 -9.17
CA ASN A 266 -14.86 -1.41 -7.97
C ASN A 266 -15.77 -1.89 -6.82
N ARG A 267 -15.30 -2.87 -6.04
CA ARG A 267 -15.96 -3.37 -4.82
C ARG A 267 -16.40 -2.24 -3.88
N TRP A 268 -15.62 -1.18 -3.81
CA TRP A 268 -15.83 -0.04 -2.91
C TRP A 268 -16.73 1.05 -3.51
N ASN A 269 -17.35 0.81 -4.66
CA ASN A 269 -18.19 1.78 -5.34
C ASN A 269 -19.41 2.21 -4.50
N HIS A 270 -19.95 1.29 -3.69
CA HIS A 270 -21.13 1.52 -2.87
C HIS A 270 -20.83 1.83 -1.39
N VAL A 271 -19.56 1.77 -0.97
CA VAL A 271 -19.11 2.09 0.39
C VAL A 271 -18.31 3.38 0.35
N PHE A 272 -18.86 4.45 0.88
CA PHE A 272 -18.23 5.78 0.82
C PHE A 272 -18.68 6.68 1.97
N LYS A 273 -17.81 7.67 2.33
CA LYS A 273 -18.12 8.70 3.34
C LYS A 273 -18.04 10.13 2.76
N HIS A 274 -17.13 10.37 1.82
CA HIS A 274 -16.73 11.72 1.40
C HIS A 274 -16.85 11.96 -0.10
N ARG A 275 -17.61 11.15 -0.83
CA ARG A 275 -17.79 11.30 -2.27
C ARG A 275 -19.22 11.04 -2.70
N ALA A 276 -19.61 11.62 -3.83
CA ALA A 276 -20.82 11.22 -4.52
C ALA A 276 -20.56 9.89 -5.28
N ALA A 277 -21.49 8.97 -5.18
CA ALA A 277 -21.40 7.64 -5.80
C ALA A 277 -22.70 7.33 -6.58
N PRO A 278 -22.70 6.32 -7.46
CA PRO A 278 -21.56 5.49 -7.84
C PRO A 278 -20.62 6.21 -8.83
N ASP A 279 -19.34 6.25 -8.54
CA ASP A 279 -18.33 6.90 -9.40
C ASP A 279 -16.96 6.19 -9.36
N TYR A 280 -16.87 5.02 -8.71
CA TYR A 280 -15.65 4.29 -8.51
C TYR A 280 -15.63 3.01 -9.36
N PHE A 281 -14.93 3.11 -10.48
CA PHE A 281 -14.73 2.04 -11.44
C PHE A 281 -13.24 1.90 -11.72
N GLN A 282 -12.79 0.69 -12.07
CA GLN A 282 -11.41 0.38 -12.40
C GLN A 282 -11.24 0.39 -13.92
N SER A 283 -10.42 1.29 -14.43
CA SER A 283 -10.05 1.31 -15.85
C SER A 283 -9.13 0.16 -16.24
N THR A 284 -8.60 -0.59 -15.23
CA THR A 284 -7.58 -1.64 -15.39
C THR A 284 -6.30 -1.17 -16.11
N GLY A 285 -6.08 0.15 -16.18
CA GLY A 285 -4.85 0.74 -16.72
C GLY A 285 -3.61 0.36 -15.91
N MET A 286 -3.76 0.25 -14.57
CA MET A 286 -2.81 -0.41 -13.70
C MET A 286 -3.31 -1.83 -13.43
N GLY A 287 -3.03 -2.77 -14.35
CA GLY A 287 -3.41 -4.17 -14.24
C GLY A 287 -2.30 -5.04 -13.63
N PHE A 288 -2.48 -6.36 -13.72
CA PHE A 288 -1.50 -7.30 -13.16
C PHE A 288 -0.10 -7.14 -13.75
N TYR A 289 0.01 -6.88 -15.04
CA TYR A 289 1.32 -6.66 -15.66
C TYR A 289 2.05 -5.46 -15.05
N GLU A 290 1.37 -4.33 -14.88
CA GLU A 290 1.93 -3.12 -14.28
C GLU A 290 2.27 -3.33 -12.79
N MET A 291 1.51 -4.15 -12.07
CA MET A 291 1.77 -4.52 -10.67
C MET A 291 2.99 -5.44 -10.55
N PHE A 292 3.16 -6.41 -11.45
CA PHE A 292 4.39 -7.22 -11.53
C PHE A 292 5.62 -6.36 -11.84
N LEU A 293 5.52 -5.43 -12.80
CA LEU A 293 6.59 -4.47 -13.10
C LEU A 293 6.94 -3.59 -11.88
N LEU A 294 5.94 -3.14 -11.13
CA LEU A 294 6.18 -2.35 -9.91
C LEU A 294 6.90 -3.17 -8.85
N ALA A 295 6.52 -4.45 -8.64
CA ALA A 295 7.21 -5.36 -7.75
C ALA A 295 8.69 -5.49 -8.12
N GLU A 296 8.97 -5.79 -9.40
CA GLU A 296 10.34 -5.91 -9.91
C GLU A 296 11.13 -4.60 -9.76
N ASP A 297 10.53 -3.47 -10.11
CA ASP A 297 11.14 -2.14 -10.00
C ASP A 297 11.54 -1.76 -8.57
N MET A 298 10.81 -2.25 -7.57
CA MET A 298 11.12 -2.08 -6.15
C MET A 298 12.07 -3.16 -5.61
N GLY A 299 12.34 -4.23 -6.37
CA GLY A 299 13.07 -5.40 -5.89
C GLY A 299 12.29 -6.26 -4.89
N ALA A 300 10.96 -6.18 -4.93
CA ALA A 300 10.02 -6.90 -4.08
C ALA A 300 9.55 -8.20 -4.74
N ALA A 301 9.37 -9.27 -3.97
CA ALA A 301 8.74 -10.49 -4.47
C ALA A 301 7.24 -10.24 -4.75
N PRO A 302 6.73 -10.56 -5.94
CA PRO A 302 5.30 -10.42 -6.22
C PRO A 302 4.49 -11.45 -5.43
N LEU A 303 3.37 -11.00 -4.85
CA LEU A 303 2.43 -11.82 -4.09
C LEU A 303 1.00 -11.49 -4.56
N PRO A 304 0.57 -12.05 -5.69
CA PRO A 304 -0.81 -11.86 -6.15
C PRO A 304 -1.80 -12.64 -5.30
N VAL A 305 -3.01 -12.05 -5.19
CA VAL A 305 -4.19 -12.68 -4.61
C VAL A 305 -5.19 -12.94 -5.73
N ILE A 306 -5.86 -14.09 -5.72
CA ILE A 306 -6.86 -14.46 -6.73
C ILE A 306 -8.16 -14.91 -6.11
N SER A 307 -9.26 -14.78 -6.86
CA SER A 307 -10.58 -15.24 -6.44
C SER A 307 -10.63 -16.77 -6.34
N CYS A 308 -11.22 -17.26 -5.26
CA CYS A 308 -11.49 -18.68 -5.06
C CYS A 308 -12.93 -19.09 -5.48
N GLY A 309 -13.62 -18.25 -6.27
CA GLY A 309 -15.00 -18.47 -6.68
C GLY A 309 -16.03 -18.16 -5.59
N MET A 310 -15.70 -17.20 -4.74
CA MET A 310 -16.59 -16.63 -3.73
C MET A 310 -16.55 -15.11 -3.84
N ALA A 311 -17.74 -14.49 -3.90
CA ALA A 311 -17.88 -13.05 -3.72
C ALA A 311 -17.75 -12.68 -2.26
N CYS A 312 -17.59 -11.38 -1.97
CA CYS A 312 -17.42 -10.88 -0.61
C CYS A 312 -18.58 -11.35 0.30
N GLN A 313 -18.21 -12.04 1.37
CA GLN A 313 -19.21 -12.62 2.29
C GLN A 313 -19.89 -11.55 3.17
N PHE A 314 -19.40 -10.31 3.16
CA PHE A 314 -20.11 -9.16 3.73
C PHE A 314 -21.13 -8.56 2.76
N GLU A 315 -21.08 -8.91 1.47
CA GLU A 315 -21.94 -8.39 0.41
C GLU A 315 -22.89 -9.47 -0.14
N SER A 316 -22.82 -9.81 -1.43
CA SER A 316 -23.76 -10.75 -2.06
C SER A 316 -23.66 -12.18 -1.53
N LYS A 317 -22.48 -12.60 -1.08
CA LYS A 317 -22.18 -13.97 -0.63
C LYS A 317 -22.36 -15.02 -1.73
N GLU A 318 -22.36 -14.60 -2.98
CA GLU A 318 -22.43 -15.50 -4.12
C GLU A 318 -21.26 -16.46 -4.13
N VAL A 319 -21.52 -17.69 -4.54
CA VAL A 319 -20.49 -18.73 -4.65
C VAL A 319 -20.69 -19.54 -5.93
N VAL A 320 -19.59 -19.84 -6.60
CA VAL A 320 -19.57 -20.77 -7.72
C VAL A 320 -19.82 -22.20 -7.19
N PRO A 321 -20.66 -23.03 -7.82
CA PRO A 321 -20.76 -24.45 -7.49
C PRO A 321 -19.38 -25.14 -7.54
N LEU A 322 -19.13 -26.08 -6.64
CA LEU A 322 -17.82 -26.75 -6.53
C LEU A 322 -17.41 -27.56 -7.77
N ASP A 323 -18.35 -28.02 -8.55
CA ASP A 323 -18.14 -28.72 -9.83
C ASP A 323 -17.87 -27.75 -10.99
N GLU A 324 -18.17 -26.46 -10.83
CA GLU A 324 -17.86 -25.39 -11.78
C GLU A 324 -16.60 -24.59 -11.42
N LEU A 325 -15.83 -25.02 -10.43
CA LEU A 325 -14.64 -24.30 -9.94
C LEU A 325 -13.43 -24.40 -10.91
N GLY A 326 -13.50 -25.29 -11.89
CA GLY A 326 -12.40 -25.54 -12.84
C GLY A 326 -11.81 -24.29 -13.49
N PRO A 327 -12.59 -23.37 -14.06
CA PRO A 327 -12.08 -22.12 -14.64
C PRO A 327 -11.28 -21.24 -13.67
N TYR A 328 -11.70 -21.14 -12.40
CA TYR A 328 -11.00 -20.35 -11.37
C TYR A 328 -9.65 -20.99 -10.99
N ILE A 329 -9.58 -22.33 -10.91
CA ILE A 329 -8.34 -23.05 -10.70
C ILE A 329 -7.40 -22.87 -11.90
N GLN A 330 -7.96 -22.90 -13.13
CA GLN A 330 -7.17 -22.64 -14.33
C GLN A 330 -6.64 -21.20 -14.36
N ASP A 331 -7.39 -20.23 -13.87
CA ASP A 331 -6.92 -18.84 -13.74
C ASP A 331 -5.68 -18.74 -12.83
N ALA A 332 -5.63 -19.53 -11.76
CA ALA A 332 -4.45 -19.64 -10.90
C ALA A 332 -3.22 -20.20 -11.64
N VAL A 333 -3.40 -21.31 -12.35
CA VAL A 333 -2.33 -21.96 -13.12
C VAL A 333 -1.84 -21.05 -14.25
N ASP A 334 -2.76 -20.42 -14.97
CA ASP A 334 -2.45 -19.48 -16.04
C ASP A 334 -1.71 -18.23 -15.53
N LEU A 335 -2.03 -17.77 -14.32
CA LEU A 335 -1.30 -16.66 -13.70
C LEU A 335 0.15 -17.02 -13.36
N ILE A 336 0.38 -18.24 -12.86
CA ILE A 336 1.73 -18.73 -12.62
C ILE A 336 2.50 -18.84 -13.93
N GLU A 337 1.85 -19.34 -15.01
CA GLU A 337 2.43 -19.38 -16.34
C GLU A 337 2.70 -17.96 -16.89
N PHE A 338 1.77 -17.00 -16.70
CA PHE A 338 2.00 -15.60 -17.08
C PHE A 338 3.24 -15.03 -16.38
N ALA A 339 3.38 -15.28 -15.08
CA ALA A 339 4.48 -14.72 -14.30
C ALA A 339 5.82 -15.44 -14.55
N ASN A 340 5.83 -16.78 -14.66
CA ASN A 340 7.04 -17.59 -14.65
C ASN A 340 7.27 -18.42 -15.93
N GLY A 341 6.25 -18.58 -16.78
CA GLY A 341 6.31 -19.43 -17.96
C GLY A 341 7.29 -18.93 -19.02
N ASP A 342 7.81 -19.87 -19.82
CA ASP A 342 8.62 -19.58 -20.98
C ASP A 342 7.80 -18.81 -22.03
N VAL A 343 8.47 -17.97 -22.84
CA VAL A 343 7.83 -17.18 -23.91
C VAL A 343 7.15 -18.03 -25.01
N ALA A 344 7.42 -19.32 -25.06
CA ALA A 344 6.73 -20.26 -25.94
C ALA A 344 5.39 -20.76 -25.38
N THR A 345 5.11 -20.56 -24.10
CA THR A 345 3.84 -20.90 -23.47
C THR A 345 2.77 -19.85 -23.79
N THR A 346 1.50 -20.18 -23.58
CA THR A 346 0.39 -19.27 -23.91
C THR A 346 0.49 -17.93 -23.17
N TRP A 347 0.66 -17.97 -21.85
CA TRP A 347 0.67 -16.76 -21.04
C TRP A 347 2.05 -16.11 -20.92
N GLY A 348 3.14 -16.90 -20.99
CA GLY A 348 4.48 -16.35 -21.12
C GLY A 348 4.67 -15.54 -22.41
N LYS A 349 4.02 -15.96 -23.51
CA LYS A 349 3.97 -15.20 -24.75
C LYS A 349 3.24 -13.86 -24.59
N VAL A 350 2.08 -13.83 -23.91
CA VAL A 350 1.34 -12.58 -23.63
C VAL A 350 2.21 -11.62 -22.83
N ARG A 351 2.91 -12.10 -21.79
CA ARG A 351 3.87 -11.27 -21.03
C ARG A 351 4.96 -10.69 -21.92
N ALA A 352 5.54 -11.49 -22.80
CA ALA A 352 6.60 -11.07 -23.71
C ALA A 352 6.09 -10.04 -24.74
N GLU A 353 4.88 -10.22 -25.29
CA GLU A 353 4.23 -9.27 -26.19
C GLU A 353 3.92 -7.93 -25.51
N MET A 354 3.70 -7.93 -24.19
CA MET A 354 3.58 -6.72 -23.38
C MET A 354 4.93 -6.05 -23.06
N GLY A 355 6.05 -6.61 -23.52
CA GLY A 355 7.38 -6.03 -23.42
C GLY A 355 8.28 -6.63 -22.33
N HIS A 356 7.88 -7.72 -21.65
CA HIS A 356 8.66 -8.37 -20.60
C HIS A 356 8.85 -9.87 -20.88
N PRO A 357 9.85 -10.26 -21.66
CA PRO A 357 10.08 -11.68 -21.99
C PRO A 357 10.57 -12.50 -20.78
N GLU A 358 11.29 -11.89 -19.83
CA GLU A 358 11.84 -12.58 -18.68
C GLU A 358 10.76 -12.90 -17.63
N PRO A 359 10.90 -14.00 -16.86
CA PRO A 359 10.00 -14.32 -15.74
C PRO A 359 10.07 -13.30 -14.62
N PHE A 360 8.93 -13.02 -13.97
CA PHE A 360 8.85 -12.14 -12.79
C PHE A 360 9.29 -12.84 -11.49
N GLY A 361 9.49 -14.14 -11.49
CA GLY A 361 9.96 -14.88 -10.33
C GLY A 361 8.91 -15.04 -9.23
N LEU A 362 7.67 -15.30 -9.59
CA LEU A 362 6.56 -15.54 -8.67
C LEU A 362 6.85 -16.75 -7.76
N LYS A 363 6.74 -16.54 -6.44
CA LYS A 363 6.94 -17.55 -5.40
C LYS A 363 5.70 -17.78 -4.55
N TYR A 364 4.84 -16.78 -4.43
CA TYR A 364 3.70 -16.74 -3.52
C TYR A 364 2.40 -16.58 -4.30
N LEU A 365 1.37 -17.30 -3.91
CA LEU A 365 0.02 -17.13 -4.45
C LEU A 365 -1.00 -17.27 -3.32
N ALA A 366 -1.78 -16.23 -3.07
CA ALA A 366 -2.87 -16.26 -2.11
C ALA A 366 -4.19 -16.64 -2.80
N ILE A 367 -4.92 -17.59 -2.21
CA ILE A 367 -6.17 -18.14 -2.71
C ILE A 367 -7.34 -17.58 -1.88
N GLY A 368 -8.04 -16.62 -2.45
CA GLY A 368 -9.10 -15.88 -1.76
C GLY A 368 -8.56 -14.80 -0.83
N ASN A 369 -9.47 -13.98 -0.30
CA ASN A 369 -9.21 -12.91 0.64
C ASN A 369 -10.27 -12.92 1.73
N GLU A 370 -9.88 -12.99 3.00
CA GLU A 370 -10.80 -12.93 4.17
C GLU A 370 -11.96 -13.94 4.16
N GLN A 371 -12.00 -14.89 3.24
CA GLN A 371 -13.06 -15.89 3.19
C GLN A 371 -13.06 -16.78 4.42
N TRP A 372 -14.25 -17.23 4.79
CA TRP A 372 -14.49 -18.09 5.94
C TRP A 372 -15.48 -19.22 5.71
N GLY A 373 -15.51 -20.15 6.64
CA GLY A 373 -16.45 -21.26 6.71
C GLY A 373 -16.05 -22.48 5.87
N PRO A 374 -16.86 -23.57 5.96
CA PRO A 374 -16.57 -24.86 5.31
C PRO A 374 -16.43 -24.74 3.78
N GLY A 375 -17.28 -23.91 3.16
CA GLY A 375 -17.25 -23.71 1.71
C GLY A 375 -15.95 -23.12 1.19
N TYR A 376 -15.27 -22.28 1.98
CA TYR A 376 -13.93 -21.80 1.65
C TYR A 376 -12.88 -22.92 1.77
N VAL A 377 -12.92 -23.68 2.85
CA VAL A 377 -11.99 -24.79 3.10
C VAL A 377 -12.02 -25.81 1.95
N GLU A 378 -13.23 -26.20 1.49
CA GLU A 378 -13.41 -27.14 0.36
C GLU A 378 -12.84 -26.59 -0.95
N ARG A 379 -12.95 -25.29 -1.21
CA ARG A 379 -12.36 -24.62 -2.38
C ARG A 379 -10.86 -24.59 -2.31
N LEU A 380 -10.32 -24.13 -1.19
CA LEU A 380 -8.88 -24.06 -0.96
C LEU A 380 -8.22 -25.43 -1.17
N GLU A 381 -8.82 -26.50 -0.63
CA GLU A 381 -8.33 -27.88 -0.81
C GLU A 381 -8.25 -28.27 -2.29
N LYS A 382 -9.26 -27.94 -3.10
CA LYS A 382 -9.27 -28.18 -4.54
C LYS A 382 -8.18 -27.38 -5.27
N PHE A 383 -8.05 -26.09 -4.99
CA PHE A 383 -6.99 -25.25 -5.56
C PHE A 383 -5.60 -25.81 -5.24
N MET A 384 -5.32 -26.05 -3.96
CA MET A 384 -4.03 -26.59 -3.51
C MET A 384 -3.68 -27.91 -4.21
N LYS A 385 -4.66 -28.81 -4.30
CA LYS A 385 -4.48 -30.11 -4.95
C LYS A 385 -4.08 -29.97 -6.42
N GLU A 386 -4.78 -29.11 -7.16
CA GLU A 386 -4.54 -28.98 -8.61
C GLU A 386 -3.27 -28.15 -8.89
N ILE A 387 -3.03 -27.06 -8.16
CA ILE A 387 -1.82 -26.25 -8.34
C ILE A 387 -0.57 -27.04 -7.97
N ARG A 388 -0.56 -27.76 -6.83
CA ARG A 388 0.61 -28.54 -6.38
C ARG A 388 1.01 -29.68 -7.34
N LYS A 389 0.10 -30.13 -8.21
CA LYS A 389 0.42 -31.12 -9.24
C LYS A 389 1.36 -30.57 -10.32
N VAL A 390 1.20 -29.30 -10.67
CA VAL A 390 1.88 -28.66 -11.80
C VAL A 390 2.91 -27.62 -11.35
N HIS A 391 2.70 -27.01 -10.20
CA HIS A 391 3.53 -25.95 -9.61
C HIS A 391 3.80 -26.20 -8.12
N PRO A 392 4.50 -27.30 -7.75
CA PRO A 392 4.83 -27.62 -6.36
C PRO A 392 5.80 -26.62 -5.71
N GLU A 393 6.46 -25.77 -6.52
CA GLU A 393 7.40 -24.73 -6.08
C GLU A 393 6.72 -23.47 -5.52
N ILE A 394 5.41 -23.30 -5.76
CA ILE A 394 4.67 -22.12 -5.32
C ILE A 394 4.19 -22.27 -3.89
N THR A 395 4.51 -21.31 -3.05
CA THR A 395 3.97 -21.20 -1.69
C THR A 395 2.52 -20.73 -1.75
N LEU A 396 1.60 -21.60 -1.31
CA LEU A 396 0.17 -21.30 -1.31
C LEU A 396 -0.27 -20.72 0.04
N ILE A 397 -1.03 -19.63 -0.02
CA ILE A 397 -1.49 -18.89 1.15
C ILE A 397 -3.00 -19.00 1.25
N GLY A 398 -3.48 -19.42 2.43
CA GLY A 398 -4.91 -19.50 2.76
C GLY A 398 -5.30 -18.46 3.81
N SER A 399 -6.58 -18.08 3.86
CA SER A 399 -7.13 -17.08 4.78
C SER A 399 -7.53 -17.68 6.13
N SER A 400 -7.32 -16.94 7.22
CA SER A 400 -7.89 -17.23 8.54
C SER A 400 -9.20 -16.48 8.82
N GLY A 401 -9.76 -15.81 7.82
CA GLY A 401 -10.91 -14.91 7.95
C GLY A 401 -10.50 -13.47 8.27
N PRO A 402 -11.49 -12.57 8.47
CA PRO A 402 -11.24 -11.12 8.57
C PRO A 402 -10.82 -10.63 9.95
N PHE A 403 -10.88 -11.48 10.99
CA PHE A 403 -10.65 -11.07 12.37
C PHE A 403 -9.66 -12.00 13.10
N PRO A 404 -8.88 -11.47 14.07
CA PRO A 404 -7.79 -12.22 14.67
C PRO A 404 -8.21 -13.26 15.73
N GLU A 405 -9.48 -13.29 16.19
CA GLU A 405 -9.87 -14.06 17.41
C GLU A 405 -11.29 -14.60 17.39
N ASP A 406 -12.08 -14.29 16.35
CA ASP A 406 -13.48 -14.68 16.25
C ASP A 406 -13.68 -16.19 16.03
N ASP A 407 -14.93 -16.61 15.88
CA ASP A 407 -15.26 -18.02 15.64
C ASP A 407 -14.81 -18.50 14.26
N HIS A 408 -14.65 -17.59 13.28
CA HIS A 408 -14.11 -17.92 11.96
C HIS A 408 -12.63 -18.26 12.05
N PHE A 409 -11.85 -17.44 12.75
CA PHE A 409 -10.44 -17.70 13.01
C PHE A 409 -10.23 -19.04 13.75
N LYS A 410 -11.00 -19.28 14.81
CA LYS A 410 -10.92 -20.52 15.61
C LYS A 410 -11.28 -21.77 14.81
N TYR A 411 -12.18 -21.65 13.83
CA TYR A 411 -12.54 -22.72 12.90
C TYR A 411 -11.47 -22.93 11.83
N LEU A 412 -10.98 -21.86 11.23
CA LEU A 412 -10.10 -21.92 10.05
C LEU A 412 -8.68 -22.37 10.39
N TRP A 413 -8.10 -21.93 11.51
CA TRP A 413 -6.72 -22.31 11.84
C TRP A 413 -6.49 -23.82 11.94
N PRO A 414 -7.33 -24.63 12.64
CA PRO A 414 -7.24 -26.09 12.60
C PRO A 414 -7.37 -26.68 11.19
N GLU A 415 -8.24 -26.11 10.36
CA GLU A 415 -8.43 -26.55 8.98
C GLU A 415 -7.20 -26.23 8.10
N MET A 416 -6.59 -25.05 8.25
CA MET A 416 -5.34 -24.70 7.56
C MET A 416 -4.22 -25.68 7.92
N LYS A 417 -4.14 -26.07 9.18
CA LYS A 417 -3.19 -27.09 9.66
C LYS A 417 -3.51 -28.46 9.10
N ARG A 418 -4.80 -28.86 9.03
CA ARG A 418 -5.25 -30.13 8.44
C ARG A 418 -4.90 -30.21 6.94
N LEU A 419 -5.08 -29.11 6.22
CA LEU A 419 -4.78 -29.03 4.78
C LEU A 419 -3.29 -28.90 4.49
N GLU A 420 -2.45 -28.73 5.51
CA GLU A 420 -1.02 -28.46 5.35
C GLU A 420 -0.78 -27.26 4.42
N VAL A 421 -1.51 -26.15 4.66
CA VAL A 421 -1.29 -24.89 3.95
C VAL A 421 0.12 -24.40 4.28
N ASP A 422 0.84 -23.85 3.29
CA ASP A 422 2.22 -23.42 3.51
C ASP A 422 2.26 -22.18 4.42
N MET A 423 1.29 -21.25 4.23
CA MET A 423 1.18 -20.03 5.00
C MET A 423 -0.28 -19.61 5.20
N VAL A 424 -0.60 -19.03 6.35
CA VAL A 424 -1.93 -18.52 6.71
C VAL A 424 -1.89 -17.01 6.79
N ASP A 425 -2.81 -16.38 6.07
CA ASP A 425 -3.03 -14.93 6.06
C ASP A 425 -3.92 -14.53 7.23
N GLU A 426 -3.38 -13.73 8.16
CA GLU A 426 -4.06 -13.20 9.33
C GLU A 426 -4.22 -11.69 9.23
N HIS A 427 -5.40 -11.16 9.62
CA HIS A 427 -5.74 -9.75 9.56
C HIS A 427 -6.06 -9.17 10.94
N TYR A 428 -5.56 -7.95 11.22
CA TYR A 428 -5.72 -7.27 12.52
C TYR A 428 -6.06 -5.78 12.33
N TYR A 429 -7.33 -5.46 12.27
CA TYR A 429 -7.82 -4.09 12.32
C TYR A 429 -8.41 -3.82 13.71
N MET A 430 -7.54 -3.45 14.65
CA MET A 430 -7.85 -3.39 16.07
C MET A 430 -7.40 -2.06 16.69
N GLU A 431 -7.91 -1.75 17.89
CA GLU A 431 -7.47 -0.57 18.63
C GLU A 431 -6.00 -0.70 19.11
N PRO A 432 -5.30 0.41 19.39
CA PRO A 432 -3.90 0.39 19.86
C PRO A 432 -3.63 -0.53 21.05
N ASP A 433 -4.56 -0.59 22.01
CA ASP A 433 -4.43 -1.44 23.21
C ASP A 433 -4.36 -2.93 22.88
N TRP A 434 -5.05 -3.35 21.81
CA TRP A 434 -4.94 -4.73 21.34
C TRP A 434 -3.52 -5.04 20.85
N PHE A 435 -2.90 -4.14 20.07
CA PHE A 435 -1.54 -4.32 19.57
C PHE A 435 -0.52 -4.40 20.70
N PHE A 436 -0.62 -3.52 21.70
CA PHE A 436 0.22 -3.59 22.90
C PHE A 436 0.04 -4.90 23.65
N SER A 437 -1.19 -5.36 23.81
CA SER A 437 -1.52 -6.58 24.56
C SER A 437 -1.18 -7.88 23.83
N ASN A 438 -0.91 -7.83 22.51
CA ASN A 438 -0.67 -8.98 21.65
C ASN A 438 0.76 -9.06 21.11
N ALA A 439 1.72 -8.31 21.66
CA ALA A 439 3.12 -8.38 21.26
C ALA A 439 3.78 -9.76 21.52
N ASP A 440 3.15 -10.63 22.28
CA ASP A 440 3.56 -12.01 22.55
C ASP A 440 2.71 -13.07 21.80
N ARG A 441 1.76 -12.64 20.94
CA ARG A 441 0.80 -13.51 20.23
C ARG A 441 1.43 -14.77 19.65
N TYR A 442 2.55 -14.64 18.96
CA TYR A 442 3.20 -15.73 18.25
C TYR A 442 4.17 -16.56 19.08
N ASP A 443 4.41 -16.22 20.34
CA ASP A 443 5.32 -16.96 21.23
C ASP A 443 4.83 -18.38 21.49
N SER A 444 3.50 -18.60 21.44
CA SER A 444 2.84 -19.89 21.70
C SER A 444 2.49 -20.69 20.43
N TYR A 445 2.69 -20.15 19.20
CA TYR A 445 2.32 -20.84 17.97
C TYR A 445 3.18 -22.08 17.72
N ASP A 446 2.55 -23.13 17.14
CA ASP A 446 3.21 -24.37 16.77
C ASP A 446 4.24 -24.13 15.65
N ARG A 447 5.52 -24.29 15.96
CA ARG A 447 6.64 -24.06 15.02
C ARG A 447 6.67 -25.03 13.85
N LYS A 448 5.95 -26.17 13.94
CA LYS A 448 5.85 -27.20 12.88
C LYS A 448 4.63 -27.01 11.99
N GLY A 449 3.68 -26.14 12.38
CA GLY A 449 2.50 -25.81 11.59
C GLY A 449 2.77 -24.88 10.42
N PRO A 450 1.70 -24.44 9.72
CA PRO A 450 1.77 -23.41 8.71
C PRO A 450 2.50 -22.17 9.20
N LYS A 451 3.15 -21.46 8.29
CA LYS A 451 3.75 -20.16 8.59
C LYS A 451 2.67 -19.08 8.60
N VAL A 452 2.99 -17.92 9.18
CA VAL A 452 2.07 -16.78 9.26
C VAL A 452 2.50 -15.71 8.27
N PHE A 453 1.51 -15.21 7.56
CA PHE A 453 1.49 -13.95 6.86
C PHE A 453 0.59 -12.99 7.64
N ALA A 454 1.14 -11.99 8.32
CA ALA A 454 0.38 -10.87 8.88
C ALA A 454 0.03 -9.93 7.72
N GLY A 455 -0.98 -10.32 6.93
CA GLY A 455 -1.18 -9.82 5.59
C GLY A 455 -1.94 -8.51 5.50
N GLU A 456 -2.69 -8.15 6.55
CA GLU A 456 -3.30 -6.83 6.68
C GLU A 456 -3.36 -6.44 8.16
N PHE A 457 -2.74 -5.33 8.53
CA PHE A 457 -2.92 -4.78 9.87
C PHE A 457 -2.79 -3.26 9.91
N ALA A 458 -3.56 -2.66 10.79
CA ALA A 458 -3.43 -1.28 11.21
C ALA A 458 -4.00 -1.11 12.62
N ALA A 459 -3.34 -0.31 13.44
CA ALA A 459 -3.87 0.11 14.73
C ALA A 459 -4.86 1.27 14.52
N HIS A 460 -6.15 1.02 14.77
CA HIS A 460 -7.23 1.99 14.57
C HIS A 460 -7.41 2.89 15.79
N ASP A 461 -6.88 4.11 15.72
CA ASP A 461 -7.16 5.13 16.73
C ASP A 461 -8.45 5.89 16.34
N TYR A 462 -9.57 5.48 16.93
CA TYR A 462 -10.88 6.07 16.67
C TYR A 462 -11.08 7.45 17.29
N THR A 463 -10.07 8.02 17.96
CA THR A 463 -10.14 9.38 18.52
C THR A 463 -10.02 10.49 17.46
N ASN A 464 -9.63 10.12 16.24
CA ASN A 464 -9.51 11.04 15.10
C ASN A 464 -10.02 10.39 13.79
N ASP A 465 -10.40 11.25 12.82
CA ASP A 465 -11.05 10.81 11.57
C ASP A 465 -10.17 9.93 10.66
N ARG A 466 -8.84 10.05 10.76
CA ARG A 466 -7.90 9.30 9.92
C ARG A 466 -7.24 8.13 10.62
N GLY A 467 -7.30 8.08 11.95
CA GLY A 467 -6.77 6.96 12.74
C GLY A 467 -5.23 6.85 12.80
N ASN A 468 -4.48 7.76 12.18
CA ASN A 468 -3.01 7.72 12.09
C ASN A 468 -2.32 8.59 13.14
N SER A 469 -2.67 8.48 14.40
CA SER A 469 -1.99 9.17 15.50
C SER A 469 -0.63 8.53 15.82
N PHE A 470 0.20 9.24 16.58
CA PHE A 470 1.44 8.65 17.09
C PHE A 470 1.19 7.46 18.03
N LEU A 471 0.05 7.45 18.74
CA LEU A 471 -0.38 6.30 19.55
C LEU A 471 -0.50 5.04 18.68
N SER A 472 -1.19 5.12 17.53
CA SER A 472 -1.35 3.98 16.63
C SER A 472 0.00 3.50 16.09
N ALA A 473 0.88 4.42 15.70
CA ALA A 473 2.22 4.10 15.21
C ALA A 473 3.09 3.43 16.29
N LEU A 474 3.01 3.90 17.54
CA LEU A 474 3.75 3.33 18.66
C LEU A 474 3.27 1.92 19.01
N ALA A 475 1.95 1.68 18.95
CA ALA A 475 1.34 0.39 19.18
C ALA A 475 1.76 -0.64 18.12
N GLU A 476 1.77 -0.24 16.84
CA GLU A 476 2.30 -1.07 15.75
C GLU A 476 3.79 -1.37 15.94
N ALA A 477 4.60 -0.36 16.32
CA ALA A 477 6.02 -0.57 16.59
C ALA A 477 6.24 -1.60 17.71
N ALA A 478 5.43 -1.57 18.78
CA ALA A 478 5.47 -2.53 19.87
C ALA A 478 5.10 -3.96 19.39
N PHE A 479 4.01 -4.10 18.65
CA PHE A 479 3.56 -5.37 18.08
C PHE A 479 4.58 -5.98 17.13
N MET A 480 5.19 -5.17 16.27
CA MET A 480 6.22 -5.61 15.31
C MET A 480 7.49 -6.16 15.97
N THR A 481 7.80 -5.80 17.23
CA THR A 481 8.85 -6.49 18.00
C THR A 481 8.53 -7.96 18.17
N GLY A 482 7.26 -8.29 18.38
CA GLY A 482 6.76 -9.66 18.51
C GLY A 482 6.79 -10.42 17.18
N LEU A 483 6.44 -9.76 16.08
CA LEU A 483 6.56 -10.35 14.74
C LEU A 483 8.01 -10.76 14.45
N GLU A 484 8.95 -9.84 14.65
CA GLU A 484 10.38 -10.11 14.37
C GLU A 484 10.97 -11.15 15.33
N ARG A 485 10.65 -11.10 16.63
CA ARG A 485 11.08 -12.12 17.60
C ARG A 485 10.63 -13.53 17.20
N ASN A 486 9.51 -13.64 16.49
CA ASN A 486 8.92 -14.87 16.00
C ASN A 486 9.12 -15.09 14.49
N ALA A 487 10.21 -14.61 13.89
CA ALA A 487 10.50 -14.72 12.46
C ALA A 487 10.61 -16.17 11.94
N ASP A 488 10.70 -17.15 12.81
CA ASP A 488 10.63 -18.58 12.48
C ASP A 488 9.20 -19.05 12.16
N ILE A 489 8.17 -18.31 12.61
CA ILE A 489 6.76 -18.54 12.29
C ILE A 489 6.17 -17.44 11.41
N VAL A 490 6.38 -16.16 11.75
CA VAL A 490 5.92 -15.02 10.95
C VAL A 490 6.91 -14.74 9.83
N ARG A 491 6.51 -15.06 8.61
CA ARG A 491 7.41 -14.95 7.44
C ARG A 491 7.25 -13.66 6.68
N LEU A 492 6.02 -13.12 6.64
CA LEU A 492 5.64 -11.91 5.91
C LEU A 492 4.73 -11.04 6.80
N ALA A 493 4.85 -9.73 6.68
CA ALA A 493 4.02 -8.76 7.39
C ALA A 493 3.87 -7.47 6.59
N THR A 494 2.65 -6.90 6.55
CA THR A 494 2.38 -5.64 5.85
C THR A 494 1.23 -4.86 6.48
N TYR A 495 1.39 -3.54 6.50
CA TYR A 495 0.33 -2.59 6.84
C TYR A 495 -0.73 -2.54 5.73
N ALA A 496 -1.97 -2.30 6.07
CA ALA A 496 -3.10 -2.09 5.17
C ALA A 496 -4.16 -1.14 5.75
N PRO A 497 -4.88 -0.35 4.90
CA PRO A 497 -4.60 -0.06 3.50
C PRO A 497 -3.39 0.85 3.26
N LEU A 498 -2.90 0.87 2.02
CA LEU A 498 -1.65 1.56 1.67
C LEU A 498 -1.85 3.05 1.38
N LEU A 499 -2.88 3.39 0.57
CA LEU A 499 -3.07 4.69 -0.04
C LEU A 499 -4.50 5.22 0.17
N GLY A 500 -4.62 6.49 0.60
CA GLY A 500 -5.91 7.15 0.74
C GLY A 500 -5.93 8.57 0.13
N HIS A 501 -6.82 8.79 -0.87
CA HIS A 501 -7.06 10.13 -1.39
C HIS A 501 -7.87 10.96 -0.41
N THR A 502 -7.35 12.10 0.03
CA THR A 502 -7.91 12.90 1.14
C THR A 502 -9.34 13.42 0.92
N GLU A 503 -9.77 13.52 -0.33
CA GLU A 503 -11.11 14.01 -0.68
C GLU A 503 -12.07 12.89 -1.10
N ALA A 504 -11.61 11.62 -1.18
CA ALA A 504 -12.40 10.55 -1.77
C ALA A 504 -12.33 9.20 -1.03
N TRP A 505 -11.71 9.16 0.13
CA TRP A 505 -11.57 7.95 0.92
C TRP A 505 -12.91 7.45 1.49
N GLN A 506 -13.04 6.15 1.70
CA GLN A 506 -14.14 5.51 2.44
C GLN A 506 -13.65 4.68 3.62
N TRP A 507 -12.37 4.31 3.65
CA TRP A 507 -11.73 3.55 4.72
C TRP A 507 -10.53 4.31 5.28
N SER A 508 -10.29 4.20 6.59
CA SER A 508 -9.13 4.71 7.32
C SER A 508 -8.83 3.76 8.49
N PRO A 509 -7.59 3.74 9.00
CA PRO A 509 -6.43 4.54 8.62
C PRO A 509 -5.74 4.05 7.34
N ASP A 510 -4.99 4.92 6.65
CA ASP A 510 -4.16 4.59 5.49
C ASP A 510 -2.69 4.92 5.79
N LEU A 511 -1.75 4.15 5.23
CA LEU A 511 -0.32 4.36 5.48
C LEU A 511 0.19 5.68 4.90
N ILE A 512 -0.29 6.01 3.70
CA ILE A 512 0.06 7.21 2.94
C ILE A 512 -1.22 7.91 2.52
N TRP A 513 -1.38 9.16 2.91
CA TRP A 513 -2.43 10.03 2.40
C TRP A 513 -1.91 10.86 1.24
N PHE A 514 -2.78 11.18 0.29
CA PHE A 514 -2.38 12.00 -0.85
C PHE A 514 -3.54 12.86 -1.37
N ASN A 515 -3.20 13.92 -2.05
CA ASN A 515 -4.09 14.69 -2.93
C ASN A 515 -3.53 14.65 -4.36
N ASN A 516 -4.06 15.45 -5.26
CA ASN A 516 -3.63 15.42 -6.66
C ASN A 516 -2.20 15.94 -6.91
N LEU A 517 -1.53 16.54 -5.93
CA LEU A 517 -0.18 17.10 -6.06
C LEU A 517 0.81 16.71 -4.97
N GLU A 518 0.32 16.26 -3.80
CA GLU A 518 1.14 16.06 -2.62
C GLU A 518 0.95 14.67 -2.01
N VAL A 519 1.98 14.20 -1.34
CA VAL A 519 2.00 12.94 -0.58
C VAL A 519 2.27 13.25 0.88
N LEU A 520 1.49 12.66 1.77
CA LEU A 520 1.64 12.74 3.22
C LEU A 520 2.03 11.38 3.78
N LYS A 521 3.20 11.28 4.37
CA LYS A 521 3.70 10.10 5.07
C LYS A 521 3.28 10.16 6.53
N THR A 522 2.54 9.15 6.99
CA THR A 522 2.08 9.08 8.39
C THR A 522 3.19 8.67 9.34
N ALA A 523 2.98 8.77 10.65
CA ALA A 523 3.90 8.20 11.63
C ALA A 523 4.02 6.67 11.48
N ASN A 524 2.90 6.00 11.12
CA ASN A 524 2.85 4.58 10.81
C ASN A 524 3.75 4.23 9.61
N TYR A 525 3.78 5.05 8.56
CA TYR A 525 4.70 4.88 7.42
C TYR A 525 6.16 4.83 7.89
N TYR A 526 6.55 5.73 8.77
CA TYR A 526 7.92 5.77 9.28
C TYR A 526 8.25 4.58 10.17
N VAL A 527 7.30 4.05 10.94
CA VAL A 527 7.47 2.79 11.69
C VAL A 527 7.76 1.62 10.74
N GLN A 528 6.93 1.44 9.69
CA GLN A 528 7.13 0.38 8.69
C GLN A 528 8.51 0.52 8.01
N LYS A 529 8.89 1.74 7.61
CA LYS A 529 10.19 2.05 7.01
C LYS A 529 11.36 1.72 7.95
N MET A 530 11.28 2.12 9.21
CA MET A 530 12.31 1.84 10.19
C MET A 530 12.52 0.33 10.37
N TYR A 531 11.47 -0.47 10.42
CA TYR A 531 11.57 -1.92 10.50
C TYR A 531 12.17 -2.53 9.23
N SER A 532 11.69 -2.15 8.06
CA SER A 532 12.17 -2.69 6.78
C SER A 532 13.66 -2.38 6.54
N GLU A 533 14.10 -1.15 6.79
CA GLU A 533 15.50 -0.74 6.60
C GLU A 533 16.46 -1.31 7.64
N ASN A 534 15.95 -1.70 8.81
CA ASN A 534 16.75 -2.19 9.93
C ASN A 534 16.38 -3.62 10.35
N ARG A 535 16.03 -4.47 9.40
CA ARG A 535 15.54 -5.82 9.64
C ARG A 535 16.60 -6.74 10.30
N GLY A 536 17.85 -6.75 9.82
CA GLY A 536 18.79 -7.82 10.11
C GLY A 536 18.45 -9.10 9.30
N ASN A 537 19.08 -10.22 9.62
CA ASN A 537 18.79 -11.54 9.03
C ASN A 537 18.74 -12.68 10.03
N GLU A 538 19.07 -12.42 11.30
CA GLU A 538 19.04 -13.39 12.40
C GLU A 538 18.49 -12.73 13.66
N VAL A 539 17.44 -13.30 14.25
CA VAL A 539 16.92 -12.88 15.57
C VAL A 539 17.87 -13.39 16.64
N LEU A 540 18.22 -12.52 17.57
CA LEU A 540 18.96 -12.86 18.79
C LEU A 540 17.99 -12.93 19.97
N GLU A 541 18.24 -13.83 20.92
CA GLU A 541 17.46 -13.88 22.14
C GLU A 541 17.72 -12.62 22.98
N MET A 542 16.65 -11.85 23.26
CA MET A 542 16.68 -10.68 24.12
C MET A 542 15.67 -10.81 25.25
N THR A 543 16.11 -10.61 26.49
CA THR A 543 15.28 -10.80 27.67
C THR A 543 15.36 -9.63 28.65
N LEU A 544 14.28 -9.40 29.40
CA LEU A 544 14.19 -8.60 30.62
C LEU A 544 13.85 -9.53 31.76
N ASP A 545 14.68 -9.63 32.77
CA ASP A 545 14.53 -10.56 33.90
C ASP A 545 14.31 -12.03 33.46
N GLY A 546 14.99 -12.45 32.37
CA GLY A 546 14.92 -13.80 31.82
C GLY A 546 13.66 -14.12 31.03
N LYS A 547 12.82 -13.13 30.70
CA LYS A 547 11.62 -13.26 29.86
C LYS A 547 11.71 -12.38 28.63
N ALA A 548 11.05 -12.77 27.53
CA ALA A 548 10.90 -11.92 26.36
C ALA A 548 10.30 -10.56 26.74
N VAL A 549 10.73 -9.49 26.04
CA VAL A 549 10.32 -8.11 26.37
C VAL A 549 9.03 -7.78 25.59
N THR A 550 7.88 -7.94 26.26
CA THR A 550 6.55 -7.94 25.65
C THR A 550 5.54 -7.03 26.34
N GLY A 551 6.00 -5.94 26.98
CA GLY A 551 5.13 -4.97 27.64
C GLY A 551 5.41 -4.78 29.13
N GLN A 552 6.37 -5.50 29.71
CA GLN A 552 6.75 -5.31 31.10
C GLN A 552 7.24 -3.86 31.30
N GLU A 553 6.63 -3.18 32.28
CA GLU A 553 6.91 -1.75 32.54
C GLU A 553 6.70 -0.82 31.32
N GLY A 554 5.84 -1.23 30.35
CA GLY A 554 5.61 -0.50 29.10
C GLY A 554 6.74 -0.64 28.06
N LEU A 555 7.64 -1.61 28.26
CA LEU A 555 8.78 -1.85 27.38
C LEU A 555 8.51 -3.04 26.44
N TYR A 556 8.82 -2.85 25.15
CA TYR A 556 8.76 -3.89 24.12
C TYR A 556 10.11 -3.88 23.39
N ALA A 557 10.71 -5.05 23.16
CA ALA A 557 12.00 -5.08 22.49
C ALA A 557 12.26 -6.39 21.74
N THR A 558 13.10 -6.29 20.72
CA THR A 558 13.70 -7.41 20.00
C THR A 558 15.13 -7.05 19.59
N ALA A 559 15.96 -8.07 19.39
CA ALA A 559 17.32 -7.90 18.88
C ALA A 559 17.53 -8.79 17.65
N ALA A 560 18.26 -8.26 16.68
CA ALA A 560 18.65 -8.98 15.48
C ALA A 560 20.14 -8.76 15.17
N ARG A 561 20.72 -9.65 14.36
CA ARG A 561 22.04 -9.46 13.79
C ARG A 561 21.92 -9.35 12.26
N ASP A 562 22.66 -8.42 11.67
CA ASP A 562 22.93 -8.43 10.24
C ASP A 562 24.31 -9.10 10.03
N SER A 563 24.30 -10.36 9.63
CA SER A 563 25.53 -11.14 9.44
C SER A 563 26.41 -10.61 8.29
N ARG A 564 25.87 -9.78 7.39
CA ARG A 564 26.61 -9.17 6.27
C ARG A 564 27.44 -7.98 6.72
N THR A 565 26.91 -7.17 7.63
CA THR A 565 27.60 -5.98 8.20
C THR A 565 28.28 -6.30 9.52
N GLY A 566 27.87 -7.36 10.21
CA GLY A 566 28.31 -7.72 11.56
C GLY A 566 27.64 -6.90 12.65
N GLU A 567 26.69 -6.04 12.32
CA GLU A 567 25.99 -5.20 13.28
C GLU A 567 24.94 -5.97 14.08
N THR A 568 24.81 -5.60 15.35
CA THR A 568 23.66 -5.97 16.20
C THR A 568 22.67 -4.84 16.17
N ILE A 569 21.39 -5.16 15.89
CA ILE A 569 20.29 -4.22 15.73
C ILE A 569 19.30 -4.46 16.85
N ILE A 570 19.08 -3.46 17.70
CA ILE A 570 18.16 -3.53 18.84
C ILE A 570 16.99 -2.59 18.56
N LYS A 571 15.76 -3.09 18.66
CA LYS A 571 14.54 -2.30 18.53
C LYS A 571 13.84 -2.26 19.87
N ILE A 572 13.57 -1.05 20.38
CA ILE A 572 12.95 -0.85 21.70
C ILE A 572 11.85 0.19 21.59
N VAL A 573 10.69 -0.13 22.16
CA VAL A 573 9.58 0.79 22.37
C VAL A 573 9.42 1.04 23.86
N ASN A 574 9.36 2.31 24.26
CA ASN A 574 8.87 2.74 25.57
C ASN A 574 7.46 3.32 25.35
N ALA A 575 6.45 2.55 25.66
CA ALA A 575 5.04 2.95 25.55
C ALA A 575 4.50 3.64 26.80
N SER A 576 5.34 3.85 27.84
CA SER A 576 4.93 4.49 29.10
C SER A 576 5.12 6.01 29.04
N ASP A 577 4.41 6.72 29.93
CA ASP A 577 4.52 8.15 30.18
C ASP A 577 5.77 8.56 30.99
N ALA A 578 6.62 7.59 31.35
CA ALA A 578 7.81 7.80 32.13
C ALA A 578 9.08 7.50 31.33
N ARG A 579 10.13 8.24 31.61
CA ARG A 579 11.49 7.94 31.15
C ARG A 579 11.94 6.61 31.76
N LYS A 580 12.56 5.74 30.96
CA LYS A 580 13.06 4.44 31.42
C LYS A 580 14.57 4.35 31.26
N ASN A 581 15.26 4.06 32.38
CA ASN A 581 16.69 3.77 32.34
C ASN A 581 16.87 2.26 32.10
N VAL A 582 17.57 1.90 31.03
CA VAL A 582 17.76 0.52 30.59
C VAL A 582 19.26 0.24 30.44
N ARG A 583 19.70 -0.88 31.02
CA ARG A 583 21.02 -1.43 30.78
C ARG A 583 20.90 -2.71 29.98
N ILE A 584 21.53 -2.75 28.79
CA ILE A 584 21.52 -3.91 27.91
C ILE A 584 22.89 -4.59 27.95
N GLY A 585 22.97 -5.76 28.60
CA GLY A 585 24.13 -6.63 28.56
C GLY A 585 24.21 -7.41 27.25
N ILE A 586 25.41 -7.63 26.73
CA ILE A 586 25.64 -8.44 25.55
C ILE A 586 26.51 -9.63 25.95
N ASP A 587 25.84 -10.77 26.14
CA ASP A 587 26.47 -12.02 26.55
C ASP A 587 27.09 -12.74 25.34
N GLY A 588 28.11 -13.54 25.61
CA GLY A 588 28.80 -14.33 24.55
C GLY A 588 29.90 -13.59 23.79
N LEU A 589 30.17 -12.30 24.09
CA LEU A 589 31.29 -11.56 23.50
C LEU A 589 32.65 -12.12 23.94
N LYS A 590 33.59 -12.22 23.01
CA LYS A 590 34.98 -12.62 23.29
C LYS A 590 35.65 -11.64 24.28
N LYS A 591 36.74 -12.06 24.93
CA LYS A 591 37.39 -11.28 26.02
C LYS A 591 37.80 -9.85 25.62
N ARG A 592 38.13 -9.63 24.33
CA ARG A 592 38.57 -8.31 23.81
C ARG A 592 37.52 -7.64 22.91
N GLN A 593 36.34 -8.24 22.77
CA GLN A 593 35.24 -7.71 21.97
C GLN A 593 34.35 -6.84 22.83
N GLY A 594 33.86 -5.76 22.28
CA GLY A 594 32.95 -4.83 22.92
C GLY A 594 32.39 -3.84 21.91
N ILE A 595 31.45 -3.01 22.34
CA ILE A 595 30.82 -2.00 21.50
C ILE A 595 31.89 -0.97 21.07
N THR A 596 32.03 -0.77 19.77
CA THR A 596 32.95 0.20 19.16
C THR A 596 32.22 1.40 18.56
N SER A 597 30.93 1.24 18.17
CA SER A 597 30.07 2.34 17.77
C SER A 597 28.60 2.01 18.04
N CYS A 598 27.78 3.04 18.26
CA CYS A 598 26.36 2.94 18.42
C CYS A 598 25.67 4.11 17.71
N ARG A 599 24.76 3.81 16.77
CA ARG A 599 23.87 4.78 16.11
C ARG A 599 22.43 4.51 16.53
N ARG A 600 21.73 5.56 16.92
CA ARG A 600 20.29 5.51 17.24
C ARG A 600 19.48 6.16 16.12
N ILE A 601 18.38 5.50 15.72
CA ILE A 601 17.33 6.04 14.88
C ILE A 601 16.06 6.00 15.73
N TYR A 602 15.36 7.12 15.89
CA TYR A 602 14.22 7.14 16.82
C TYR A 602 13.09 8.07 16.39
N MET A 603 11.90 7.76 16.87
CA MET A 603 10.71 8.62 16.83
C MET A 603 10.21 8.80 18.27
N GLN A 604 9.75 10.01 18.59
CA GLN A 604 9.25 10.35 19.92
C GLN A 604 8.30 11.53 19.83
N SER A 605 7.26 11.53 20.67
CA SER A 605 6.39 12.68 20.92
C SER A 605 5.80 12.59 22.32
N ASP A 606 5.68 13.71 23.01
CA ASP A 606 4.97 13.79 24.28
C ASP A 606 3.44 13.82 24.09
N ASP A 607 2.98 14.10 22.85
CA ASP A 607 1.58 14.07 22.45
C ASP A 607 1.31 12.83 21.59
N LEU A 608 0.59 11.87 22.15
CA LEU A 608 0.19 10.65 21.47
C LEU A 608 -0.86 10.86 20.36
N ASN A 609 -1.60 11.99 20.42
CA ASN A 609 -2.63 12.30 19.43
C ASN A 609 -2.07 13.05 18.20
N VAL A 610 -0.79 13.40 18.22
CA VAL A 610 -0.18 14.13 17.10
C VAL A 610 -0.22 13.29 15.83
N MET A 611 -0.55 13.94 14.72
CA MET A 611 -0.53 13.37 13.37
C MET A 611 0.33 14.22 12.45
N ASN A 612 0.98 13.57 11.51
CA ASN A 612 1.60 14.26 10.39
C ASN A 612 0.50 14.86 9.48
N THR A 613 0.76 16.04 8.94
CA THR A 613 -0.14 16.74 8.00
C THR A 613 0.65 17.27 6.80
N PHE A 614 -0.04 17.59 5.70
CA PHE A 614 0.62 18.17 4.52
C PHE A 614 1.43 19.42 4.90
N GLY A 615 2.69 19.44 4.48
CA GLY A 615 3.63 20.51 4.80
C GLY A 615 4.11 20.56 6.25
N ASN A 616 3.66 19.63 7.13
CA ASN A 616 4.08 19.57 8.53
C ASN A 616 4.14 18.12 9.04
N GLU A 617 5.17 17.39 8.63
CA GLU A 617 5.48 16.06 9.14
C GLU A 617 6.30 16.18 10.44
N THR A 618 5.64 16.28 11.59
CA THR A 618 6.27 16.50 12.90
C THR A 618 6.86 15.25 13.52
N VAL A 619 6.25 14.08 13.28
CA VAL A 619 6.71 12.80 13.81
C VAL A 619 7.42 12.03 12.69
N THR A 620 8.75 12.18 12.66
CA THR A 620 9.64 11.56 11.67
C THR A 620 10.87 10.98 12.36
N PRO A 621 11.55 9.98 11.74
CA PRO A 621 12.77 9.43 12.29
C PRO A 621 13.88 10.49 12.42
N GLN A 622 14.50 10.52 13.60
CA GLN A 622 15.69 11.29 13.91
C GLN A 622 16.87 10.35 14.08
N GLU A 623 18.10 10.83 13.81
CA GLU A 623 19.32 10.03 13.98
C GLU A 623 20.32 10.73 14.90
N GLU A 624 21.01 9.94 15.74
CA GLU A 624 22.09 10.43 16.59
C GLU A 624 23.16 9.34 16.83
N GLN A 625 24.37 9.78 17.19
CA GLN A 625 25.41 8.88 17.70
C GLN A 625 25.27 8.78 19.21
N VAL A 626 25.35 7.56 19.73
CA VAL A 626 25.27 7.28 21.17
C VAL A 626 26.65 6.87 21.67
N GLU A 627 27.11 7.49 22.74
CA GLU A 627 28.33 7.04 23.40
C GLU A 627 28.14 5.65 24.01
N ALA A 628 28.94 4.71 23.57
CA ALA A 628 28.86 3.33 24.02
C ALA A 628 30.23 2.67 24.01
N SER A 629 30.51 1.88 25.02
CA SER A 629 31.79 1.15 25.14
C SER A 629 31.64 -0.08 26.04
N GLY A 630 32.54 -1.04 25.90
CA GLY A 630 32.52 -2.25 26.72
C GLY A 630 31.48 -3.26 26.24
N LYS A 631 30.86 -3.99 27.16
CA LYS A 631 29.94 -5.11 26.87
C LYS A 631 28.50 -4.84 27.27
N ALA A 632 28.19 -3.62 27.61
CA ALA A 632 26.83 -3.19 27.95
C ALA A 632 26.56 -1.80 27.37
N LEU A 633 25.28 -1.57 27.08
CA LEU A 633 24.75 -0.30 26.59
C LEU A 633 23.81 0.26 27.66
N ASP A 634 24.14 1.42 28.21
CA ASP A 634 23.29 2.14 29.15
C ASP A 634 22.48 3.19 28.40
N LEU A 635 21.15 3.12 28.47
CA LEU A 635 20.21 3.95 27.75
C LEU A 635 19.26 4.67 28.68
N SER A 636 18.85 5.87 28.29
CA SER A 636 17.71 6.58 28.84
C SER A 636 16.68 6.75 27.75
N LEU A 637 15.58 5.98 27.83
CA LEU A 637 14.52 5.99 26.85
C LEU A 637 13.48 7.04 27.19
N GLU A 638 13.22 7.95 26.29
CA GLU A 638 12.20 8.98 26.44
C GLU A 638 10.81 8.34 26.57
N PRO A 639 9.84 9.00 27.27
CA PRO A 639 8.44 8.60 27.23
C PRO A 639 7.95 8.52 25.77
N TYR A 640 7.06 7.57 25.51
CA TYR A 640 6.41 7.40 24.21
C TYR A 640 7.40 7.47 23.06
N SER A 641 8.34 6.52 23.00
CA SER A 641 9.40 6.50 22.00
C SER A 641 9.58 5.13 21.37
N PHE A 642 9.92 5.13 20.08
CA PHE A 642 10.42 3.96 19.35
C PHE A 642 11.85 4.24 18.90
N SER A 643 12.79 3.37 19.26
CA SER A 643 14.22 3.52 18.99
C SER A 643 14.81 2.26 18.39
N ILE A 644 15.68 2.43 17.40
CA ILE A 644 16.51 1.38 16.83
C ILE A 644 17.98 1.74 17.08
N TYR A 645 18.71 0.85 17.74
CA TYR A 645 20.14 1.00 17.99
C TYR A 645 20.91 0.03 17.11
N ARG A 646 21.84 0.54 16.33
CA ARG A 646 22.76 -0.26 15.50
C ARG A 646 24.14 -0.23 16.14
N LEU A 647 24.59 -1.40 16.57
CA LEU A 647 25.85 -1.59 17.29
C LEU A 647 26.88 -2.28 16.40
N THR A 648 28.10 -1.74 16.34
CA THR A 648 29.29 -2.46 15.88
C THR A 648 30.03 -3.00 17.10
N LEU A 649 30.36 -4.31 17.10
CA LEU A 649 30.96 -5.02 18.23
C LEU A 649 32.42 -5.36 17.99
#